data_7ec451d13b775f2da11088077a20bad5
#
_entry.id   7ec451d13b775f2da11088077a20bad5
#
_cell.length_a   1.000
_cell.length_b   1.000
_cell.length_c   1.000
_cell.angle_alpha   90.00
_cell.angle_beta   90.00
_cell.angle_gamma   90.00
#
_symmetry.space_group_name_H-M   'P 1'
#
loop_
_entity.id
_entity.type
_entity.pdbx_description
1 polymer ?
#
loop_
_entity_poly.entity_id
_entity_poly.type
_entity_poly.pdbx_seq_one_letter_code
_entity_poly.pdbx_strand_id
1 'polypeptide(L)'
;MSDNLITVTIDGIECKAKEGEYILNVARANGIFIPAICYLTRCSPTLACRICLVEADGKRVYSCNAKAKDGMNIITQNEEILEERRAIMEVYDVNHPLQCGVCDQHGECELQNYTLELKVDSQNYAIADTKRGNVNWSSVLHYDAGLCIVCERCVTVCKDMIGDAALKTGPRGGDKIDKELKETMPKDAYAMWNKLQKSIIVPSNGTEHTNCSDCGECTAVCPVGALTERDFVYKANPWDLREVPSACAHCSSACHLYYETRAESISNPTEKIFRVKNEFHYQSLCGAGRFGYDYENTTAKKDIEALKKAAEAIKSAGTIRFNSMITNEEALMLQTLKKELGVKLVNPEVKPFAEFLATYSKAAGRALYKDSFKDMKDCDFIVSVGAKLRNDNPAARYLFNNIQKLNKGAGLYFHPVGDTLVPTFGKSVSTFEHKPGDEEYVMLLLLDLFADKEKLPDDIKKLLENSKEKRTKKVVEKIMEEVTKSVVDPESGETKEVTKKVPKNVEKEVEYEANTLAERLGADVESFAEDIEKMLKKKKSFALVVGEDFFFNENASNLAKLVAIFEEATDFKVAFIPPKSNALGVAMICDLDDSEEGSVVGYNEPGDFKISALGTGDFDIPAMNQQEGTITNMNKRVVPLNAALDYNGYELNDIMNELGFGKGLTVDWTACLPVEKGFQAVLFDDLPNEFTNDMQENRGYVVANLPVEIEEIKLDELSDAPLEGDIAYRCNPQRQFNDFSDKAHQIFEKFALYASKERAESLGDWVKVLFEDGGGLELPVEVDERITGDIVEIPDFKADMDVYGLFGKNRYAKVTITKV
;
A
#
# COMPACT_ATOMS: atom_id res chain seq x y z
N MET A 1 -23.10 -8.58 -11.81
CA MET A 1 -24.12 -9.21 -10.93
C MET A 1 -25.28 -8.26 -10.89
N SER A 2 -26.53 -8.72 -11.14
CA SER A 2 -27.70 -7.88 -10.89
C SER A 2 -27.68 -7.57 -9.39
N ASP A 3 -27.48 -6.31 -9.02
CA ASP A 3 -27.59 -5.87 -7.62
C ASP A 3 -29.02 -6.17 -7.18
N ASN A 4 -29.22 -7.19 -6.35
CA ASN A 4 -30.49 -7.47 -5.72
C ASN A 4 -30.76 -6.33 -4.71
N LEU A 5 -31.41 -5.27 -5.18
CA LEU A 5 -31.84 -4.19 -4.32
C LEU A 5 -33.03 -4.65 -3.49
N ILE A 6 -32.93 -4.50 -2.19
CA ILE A 6 -33.96 -4.73 -1.21
C ILE A 6 -34.51 -3.40 -0.69
N THR A 7 -35.70 -3.45 -0.10
CA THR A 7 -36.32 -2.30 0.55
C THR A 7 -36.42 -2.52 2.05
N VAL A 8 -35.93 -1.56 2.83
CA VAL A 8 -36.07 -1.54 4.29
C VAL A 8 -36.72 -0.23 4.73
N THR A 9 -37.38 -0.24 5.86
CA THR A 9 -37.97 0.99 6.45
C THR A 9 -37.15 1.37 7.67
N ILE A 10 -36.64 2.61 7.70
CA ILE A 10 -35.88 3.16 8.85
C ILE A 10 -36.63 4.40 9.34
N ASP A 11 -37.12 4.37 10.59
CA ASP A 11 -37.96 5.43 11.22
C ASP A 11 -39.10 5.89 10.32
N GLY A 12 -39.75 4.96 9.60
CA GLY A 12 -40.83 5.23 8.68
C GLY A 12 -40.41 5.68 7.27
N ILE A 13 -39.11 5.84 6.99
CA ILE A 13 -38.55 6.22 5.69
C ILE A 13 -38.19 4.95 4.92
N GLU A 14 -38.70 4.81 3.69
CA GLU A 14 -38.36 3.72 2.79
C GLU A 14 -36.94 3.94 2.21
N CYS A 15 -36.02 2.98 2.45
CA CYS A 15 -34.64 3.01 2.02
C CYS A 15 -34.32 1.85 1.08
N LYS A 16 -33.61 2.11 -0.01
CA LYS A 16 -33.07 1.07 -0.89
C LYS A 16 -31.68 0.68 -0.41
N ALA A 17 -31.41 -0.62 -0.41
CA ALA A 17 -30.14 -1.20 0.04
C ALA A 17 -29.74 -2.41 -0.80
N LYS A 18 -28.47 -2.77 -0.79
CA LYS A 18 -28.00 -4.06 -1.29
C LYS A 18 -28.31 -5.14 -0.24
N GLU A 19 -28.73 -6.31 -0.69
CA GLU A 19 -28.99 -7.43 0.24
C GLU A 19 -27.72 -7.78 1.03
N GLY A 20 -27.85 -7.84 2.37
CA GLY A 20 -26.73 -8.17 3.26
C GLY A 20 -25.80 -7.01 3.61
N GLU A 21 -26.12 -5.79 3.20
CA GLU A 21 -25.44 -4.58 3.67
C GLU A 21 -25.72 -4.31 5.16
N TYR A 22 -24.79 -3.66 5.86
CA TYR A 22 -25.00 -3.31 7.26
C TYR A 22 -26.03 -2.20 7.41
N ILE A 23 -26.94 -2.34 8.39
CA ILE A 23 -27.99 -1.34 8.67
C ILE A 23 -27.41 0.07 8.83
N LEU A 24 -26.26 0.21 9.50
CA LEU A 24 -25.59 1.50 9.70
C LEU A 24 -25.23 2.17 8.38
N ASN A 25 -24.73 1.41 7.40
CA ASN A 25 -24.37 1.95 6.09
C ASN A 25 -25.62 2.36 5.30
N VAL A 26 -26.68 1.55 5.36
CA VAL A 26 -27.97 1.88 4.72
C VAL A 26 -28.54 3.19 5.30
N ALA A 27 -28.51 3.35 6.64
CA ALA A 27 -28.95 4.57 7.30
C ALA A 27 -28.14 5.80 6.85
N ARG A 28 -26.80 5.69 6.85
CA ARG A 28 -25.90 6.77 6.42
C ARG A 28 -26.12 7.17 4.95
N ALA A 29 -26.28 6.21 4.06
CA ALA A 29 -26.54 6.46 2.64
C ALA A 29 -27.87 7.20 2.41
N ASN A 30 -28.82 7.12 3.35
CA ASN A 30 -30.10 7.79 3.30
C ASN A 30 -30.19 9.02 4.24
N GLY A 31 -29.05 9.51 4.76
CA GLY A 31 -28.99 10.70 5.63
C GLY A 31 -29.58 10.49 7.03
N ILE A 32 -29.76 9.23 7.46
CA ILE A 32 -30.32 8.90 8.78
C ILE A 32 -29.16 8.70 9.76
N PHE A 33 -29.15 9.49 10.83
CA PHE A 33 -28.08 9.46 11.82
C PHE A 33 -28.23 8.30 12.80
N ILE A 34 -27.18 7.50 12.94
CA ILE A 34 -27.00 6.50 14.00
C ILE A 34 -25.58 6.67 14.54
N PRO A 35 -25.37 6.94 15.86
CA PRO A 35 -24.05 7.11 16.42
C PRO A 35 -23.23 5.82 16.35
N ALA A 36 -21.94 5.90 16.02
CA ALA A 36 -21.06 4.74 15.92
C ALA A 36 -19.58 5.12 16.03
N ILE A 37 -19.01 5.07 17.24
CA ILE A 37 -17.61 5.45 17.47
C ILE A 37 -16.62 4.39 16.99
N CYS A 38 -16.87 3.09 17.18
CA CYS A 38 -15.88 2.05 16.87
C CYS A 38 -15.92 1.55 15.41
N TYR A 39 -16.92 1.93 14.64
CA TYR A 39 -17.13 1.42 13.29
C TYR A 39 -16.33 2.21 12.25
N LEU A 40 -15.69 1.47 11.35
CA LEU A 40 -15.02 1.98 10.16
C LEU A 40 -15.58 1.25 8.92
N THR A 41 -16.03 1.99 7.91
CA THR A 41 -16.70 1.45 6.71
C THR A 41 -15.85 0.45 5.92
N ARG A 42 -14.52 0.61 5.95
CA ARG A 42 -13.55 -0.24 5.24
C ARG A 42 -13.00 -1.38 6.08
N CYS A 43 -13.47 -1.55 7.33
CA CYS A 43 -12.93 -2.54 8.27
C CYS A 43 -14.03 -3.45 8.81
N SER A 44 -13.61 -4.57 9.39
CA SER A 44 -14.51 -5.47 10.07
C SER A 44 -15.11 -4.82 11.33
N PRO A 45 -16.41 -4.96 11.59
CA PRO A 45 -17.03 -4.42 12.80
C PRO A 45 -16.45 -5.03 14.09
N THR A 46 -16.07 -4.20 15.05
CA THR A 46 -15.51 -4.64 16.34
C THR A 46 -16.55 -4.85 17.43
N LEU A 47 -17.72 -4.20 17.32
CA LEU A 47 -18.76 -4.12 18.35
C LEU A 47 -18.24 -3.55 19.68
N ALA A 48 -17.16 -2.78 19.65
CA ALA A 48 -16.46 -2.33 20.84
C ALA A 48 -17.24 -1.26 21.62
N CYS A 49 -17.91 -0.31 20.95
CA CYS A 49 -18.58 0.81 21.61
C CYS A 49 -20.07 0.56 21.93
N ARG A 50 -20.76 -0.30 21.17
CA ARG A 50 -22.19 -0.62 21.30
C ARG A 50 -23.20 0.52 21.15
N ILE A 51 -22.74 1.74 20.91
CA ILE A 51 -23.60 2.94 20.83
C ILE A 51 -24.53 2.94 19.60
N CYS A 52 -24.21 2.11 18.58
CA CYS A 52 -25.00 1.95 17.36
C CYS A 52 -26.25 1.05 17.53
N LEU A 53 -26.69 0.84 18.76
CA LEU A 53 -27.89 0.06 19.10
C LEU A 53 -29.11 0.61 18.39
N VAL A 54 -29.91 -0.26 17.77
CA VAL A 54 -31.20 0.02 17.14
C VAL A 54 -32.18 -1.12 17.42
N GLU A 55 -33.46 -0.92 17.14
CA GLU A 55 -34.44 -1.97 17.12
C GLU A 55 -34.74 -2.37 15.65
N ALA A 56 -34.64 -3.65 15.32
CA ALA A 56 -34.96 -4.20 14.03
C ALA A 56 -35.99 -5.33 14.20
N ASP A 57 -37.18 -5.18 13.61
CA ASP A 57 -38.31 -6.11 13.76
C ASP A 57 -38.60 -6.48 15.22
N GLY A 58 -38.61 -5.48 16.11
CA GLY A 58 -38.85 -5.64 17.54
C GLY A 58 -37.70 -6.25 18.35
N LYS A 59 -36.48 -6.37 17.76
CA LYS A 59 -35.30 -6.91 18.44
C LYS A 59 -34.16 -5.88 18.48
N ARG A 60 -33.53 -5.76 19.64
CA ARG A 60 -32.32 -4.94 19.79
C ARG A 60 -31.14 -5.57 19.06
N VAL A 61 -30.53 -4.81 18.15
CA VAL A 61 -29.35 -5.19 17.35
C VAL A 61 -28.35 -4.02 17.25
N TYR A 62 -27.08 -4.33 16.96
CA TYR A 62 -26.08 -3.31 16.67
C TYR A 62 -26.01 -3.08 15.16
N SER A 63 -26.42 -1.91 14.72
CA SER A 63 -26.56 -1.57 13.29
C SER A 63 -25.26 -1.71 12.49
N CYS A 64 -24.09 -1.54 13.12
CA CYS A 64 -22.79 -1.69 12.47
C CYS A 64 -22.44 -3.15 12.10
N ASN A 65 -23.16 -4.15 12.64
CA ASN A 65 -22.93 -5.57 12.38
C ASN A 65 -24.19 -6.31 11.89
N ALA A 66 -25.36 -5.78 12.16
CA ALA A 66 -26.62 -6.37 11.69
C ALA A 66 -26.83 -6.04 10.21
N LYS A 67 -27.21 -7.08 9.43
CA LYS A 67 -27.41 -6.98 8.00
C LYS A 67 -28.85 -6.68 7.66
N ALA A 68 -29.06 -5.76 6.72
CA ALA A 68 -30.36 -5.42 6.17
C ALA A 68 -30.97 -6.63 5.42
N LYS A 69 -32.30 -6.80 5.56
CA LYS A 69 -33.09 -7.81 4.86
C LYS A 69 -34.34 -7.15 4.28
N ASP A 70 -34.84 -7.69 3.20
CA ASP A 70 -36.04 -7.14 2.54
C ASP A 70 -37.23 -7.08 3.47
N GLY A 71 -37.95 -5.95 3.48
CA GLY A 71 -39.09 -5.69 4.32
C GLY A 71 -38.79 -5.41 5.81
N MET A 72 -37.51 -5.35 6.21
CA MET A 72 -37.15 -5.09 7.61
C MET A 72 -37.59 -3.69 8.05
N ASN A 73 -38.17 -3.62 9.27
CA ASN A 73 -38.54 -2.35 9.92
C ASN A 73 -37.54 -2.03 11.03
N ILE A 74 -36.91 -0.86 10.95
CA ILE A 74 -35.82 -0.40 11.85
C ILE A 74 -36.24 0.88 12.54
N ILE A 75 -36.11 0.91 13.85
CA ILE A 75 -36.31 2.09 14.69
C ILE A 75 -34.93 2.49 15.25
N THR A 76 -34.45 3.68 14.87
CA THR A 76 -33.12 4.12 15.26
C THR A 76 -33.07 4.68 16.67
N GLN A 77 -34.21 5.18 17.21
CA GLN A 77 -34.26 5.76 18.54
C GLN A 77 -35.66 5.58 19.18
N ASN A 78 -35.69 5.17 20.40
CA ASN A 78 -36.80 5.21 21.33
C ASN A 78 -36.28 5.54 22.72
N GLU A 79 -37.09 5.67 23.73
CA GLU A 79 -36.68 6.08 25.06
C GLU A 79 -35.61 5.14 25.67
N GLU A 80 -35.81 3.83 25.56
CA GLU A 80 -34.85 2.82 26.03
C GLU A 80 -33.48 2.88 25.30
N ILE A 81 -33.50 3.05 23.97
CA ILE A 81 -32.27 3.19 23.20
C ILE A 81 -31.51 4.44 23.57
N LEU A 82 -32.21 5.56 23.77
CA LEU A 82 -31.59 6.84 24.15
C LEU A 82 -31.00 6.77 25.56
N GLU A 83 -31.70 6.14 26.52
CA GLU A 83 -31.20 5.92 27.87
C GLU A 83 -29.90 5.08 27.84
N GLU A 84 -29.90 3.96 27.13
CA GLU A 84 -28.72 3.11 26.99
C GLU A 84 -27.54 3.88 26.37
N ARG A 85 -27.76 4.66 25.29
CA ARG A 85 -26.74 5.46 24.64
C ARG A 85 -26.16 6.54 25.54
N ARG A 86 -27.00 7.25 26.32
CA ARG A 86 -26.57 8.24 27.32
C ARG A 86 -25.71 7.60 28.39
N ALA A 87 -26.14 6.47 28.94
CA ALA A 87 -25.38 5.76 29.97
C ALA A 87 -24.02 5.25 29.44
N ILE A 88 -23.93 4.81 28.18
CA ILE A 88 -22.66 4.45 27.52
C ILE A 88 -21.75 5.68 27.43
N MET A 89 -22.27 6.85 27.03
CA MET A 89 -21.49 8.08 26.95
C MET A 89 -21.04 8.54 28.31
N GLU A 90 -21.88 8.53 29.35
CA GLU A 90 -21.47 8.84 30.72
C GLU A 90 -20.29 7.95 31.20
N VAL A 91 -20.32 6.65 30.83
CA VAL A 91 -19.22 5.72 31.16
C VAL A 91 -17.95 6.08 30.40
N TYR A 92 -18.03 6.53 29.15
CA TYR A 92 -16.87 7.05 28.43
C TYR A 92 -16.34 8.32 29.08
N ASP A 93 -17.20 9.29 29.37
CA ASP A 93 -16.83 10.60 29.92
C ASP A 93 -16.18 10.48 31.31
N VAL A 94 -16.65 9.56 32.16
CA VAL A 94 -16.05 9.31 33.47
C VAL A 94 -14.69 8.64 33.42
N ASN A 95 -14.41 7.89 32.30
CA ASN A 95 -13.14 7.20 32.10
C ASN A 95 -12.14 8.00 31.27
N HIS A 96 -12.57 9.11 30.68
CA HIS A 96 -11.77 9.95 29.79
C HIS A 96 -11.56 11.32 30.45
N PRO A 97 -10.31 11.75 30.72
CA PRO A 97 -10.05 13.08 31.28
C PRO A 97 -10.60 14.16 30.33
N LEU A 98 -11.50 15.01 30.86
CA LEU A 98 -12.14 16.07 30.07
C LEU A 98 -11.24 17.30 29.98
N GLN A 99 -10.08 17.16 29.35
CA GLN A 99 -9.09 18.21 29.10
C GLN A 99 -9.20 18.82 27.71
N CYS A 100 -10.42 18.98 27.20
CA CYS A 100 -10.69 19.38 25.82
C CYS A 100 -9.99 20.68 25.41
N GLY A 101 -9.86 21.65 26.32
CA GLY A 101 -9.26 22.97 26.03
C GLY A 101 -7.76 22.93 25.65
N VAL A 102 -7.07 21.83 25.93
CA VAL A 102 -5.64 21.61 25.59
C VAL A 102 -5.39 20.34 24.82
N CYS A 103 -6.42 19.67 24.35
CA CYS A 103 -6.33 18.42 23.61
C CYS A 103 -6.19 18.71 22.11
N ASP A 104 -5.20 18.12 21.47
CA ASP A 104 -4.95 18.27 20.01
C ASP A 104 -6.11 17.75 19.13
N GLN A 105 -7.02 16.96 19.68
CA GLN A 105 -8.22 16.46 18.97
C GLN A 105 -9.45 17.36 19.17
N HIS A 106 -9.37 18.46 19.89
CA HIS A 106 -10.48 19.37 20.11
C HIS A 106 -11.02 19.92 18.79
N GLY A 107 -12.34 19.80 18.58
CA GLY A 107 -13.02 20.17 17.32
C GLY A 107 -13.16 19.01 16.32
N GLU A 108 -12.36 17.96 16.44
CA GLU A 108 -12.44 16.73 15.63
C GLU A 108 -12.79 15.48 16.46
N CYS A 109 -13.06 15.64 17.76
CA CYS A 109 -13.28 14.55 18.71
C CYS A 109 -14.71 13.99 18.60
N GLU A 110 -14.87 12.75 18.15
CA GLU A 110 -16.20 12.11 18.08
C GLU A 110 -16.83 11.91 19.47
N LEU A 111 -16.02 11.67 20.51
CA LEU A 111 -16.53 11.56 21.89
C LEU A 111 -17.21 12.86 22.33
N GLN A 112 -16.52 13.99 22.12
CA GLN A 112 -17.05 15.32 22.43
C GLN A 112 -18.35 15.59 21.67
N ASN A 113 -18.38 15.30 20.38
CA ASN A 113 -19.56 15.53 19.54
C ASN A 113 -20.74 14.67 20.00
N TYR A 114 -20.53 13.39 20.30
CA TYR A 114 -21.63 12.51 20.74
C TYR A 114 -22.09 12.79 22.17
N THR A 115 -21.23 13.26 23.06
CA THR A 115 -21.62 13.74 24.39
C THR A 115 -22.63 14.89 24.27
N LEU A 116 -22.35 15.86 23.37
CA LEU A 116 -23.27 16.96 23.08
C LEU A 116 -24.56 16.51 22.39
N GLU A 117 -24.46 15.68 21.36
CA GLU A 117 -25.59 15.20 20.56
C GLU A 117 -26.61 14.41 21.42
N LEU A 118 -26.09 13.54 22.28
CA LEU A 118 -26.93 12.73 23.18
C LEU A 118 -27.35 13.46 24.46
N LYS A 119 -26.95 14.76 24.59
CA LYS A 119 -27.30 15.62 25.72
C LYS A 119 -26.94 15.00 27.08
N VAL A 120 -25.70 14.53 27.21
CA VAL A 120 -25.16 14.08 28.50
C VAL A 120 -24.77 15.32 29.29
N ASP A 121 -25.65 15.76 30.22
CA ASP A 121 -25.52 16.99 30.98
C ASP A 121 -25.22 16.74 32.47
N SER A 122 -25.18 15.48 32.87
CA SER A 122 -24.93 15.05 34.23
C SER A 122 -24.11 13.76 34.26
N GLN A 123 -23.43 13.50 35.37
CA GLN A 123 -22.61 12.31 35.58
C GLN A 123 -23.16 11.52 36.79
N ASN A 124 -23.71 10.34 36.52
CA ASN A 124 -24.27 9.45 37.54
C ASN A 124 -23.24 8.43 38.07
N TYR A 125 -22.06 8.34 37.49
CA TYR A 125 -21.04 7.37 37.86
C TYR A 125 -19.78 8.06 38.34
N ALA A 126 -19.03 7.36 39.19
CA ALA A 126 -17.73 7.81 39.69
C ALA A 126 -16.71 6.69 39.57
N ILE A 127 -15.45 7.04 39.31
CA ILE A 127 -14.35 6.12 39.21
C ILE A 127 -13.14 6.68 39.92
N ALA A 128 -12.36 5.81 40.58
CA ALA A 128 -11.05 6.18 41.08
C ALA A 128 -10.11 6.47 39.90
N ASP A 129 -9.39 7.57 39.99
CA ASP A 129 -8.41 7.95 38.96
C ASP A 129 -7.29 6.88 38.92
N THR A 130 -7.22 6.13 37.82
CA THR A 130 -6.21 5.10 37.63
C THR A 130 -5.22 5.57 36.59
N LYS A 131 -3.95 5.70 36.97
CA LYS A 131 -2.87 5.98 36.03
C LYS A 131 -2.75 4.85 35.02
N ARG A 132 -2.78 5.17 33.74
CA ARG A 132 -2.52 4.27 32.62
C ARG A 132 -1.09 4.48 32.17
N GLY A 133 -0.33 3.41 32.03
CA GLY A 133 1.03 3.50 31.50
C GLY A 133 1.00 3.86 30.01
N ASN A 134 1.91 4.74 29.59
CA ASN A 134 2.14 5.00 28.18
C ASN A 134 3.02 3.89 27.60
N VAL A 135 2.68 3.43 26.42
CA VAL A 135 3.45 2.43 25.69
C VAL A 135 3.77 2.99 24.30
N ASN A 136 5.06 3.21 24.04
CA ASN A 136 5.51 3.65 22.72
C ASN A 136 5.77 2.45 21.83
N TRP A 137 5.30 2.48 20.59
CA TRP A 137 5.56 1.45 19.57
C TRP A 137 6.03 2.03 18.25
N SER A 138 6.22 3.33 18.16
CA SER A 138 6.56 4.05 16.95
C SER A 138 7.40 5.28 17.27
N SER A 139 8.25 5.68 16.32
CA SER A 139 9.05 6.90 16.43
C SER A 139 8.25 8.18 16.13
N VAL A 140 7.20 8.07 15.31
CA VAL A 140 6.41 9.21 14.77
C VAL A 140 5.04 9.38 15.45
N LEU A 141 4.63 8.43 16.31
CA LEU A 141 3.32 8.46 17.00
C LEU A 141 3.47 8.77 18.48
N HIS A 142 2.47 9.45 19.01
CA HIS A 142 2.27 9.67 20.45
C HIS A 142 0.99 8.97 20.90
N TYR A 143 1.09 8.13 21.94
CA TYR A 143 -0.05 7.47 22.53
C TYR A 143 -0.25 7.83 23.99
N ASP A 144 -1.36 8.52 24.28
CA ASP A 144 -1.82 8.74 25.65
C ASP A 144 -2.92 7.72 26.01
N ALA A 145 -2.52 6.74 26.80
CA ALA A 145 -3.44 5.71 27.27
C ALA A 145 -4.53 6.25 28.21
N GLY A 146 -4.31 7.41 28.85
CA GLY A 146 -5.31 8.12 29.65
C GLY A 146 -6.52 8.56 28.86
N LEU A 147 -6.31 9.00 27.63
CA LEU A 147 -7.35 9.44 26.70
C LEU A 147 -7.98 8.31 25.88
N CYS A 148 -7.46 7.08 25.98
CA CYS A 148 -7.93 5.97 25.17
C CYS A 148 -9.28 5.41 25.66
N ILE A 149 -10.28 5.39 24.78
CA ILE A 149 -11.62 4.83 25.01
C ILE A 149 -11.74 3.35 24.58
N VAL A 150 -10.66 2.70 24.18
CA VAL A 150 -10.60 1.28 23.78
C VAL A 150 -11.64 0.93 22.70
N CYS A 151 -11.83 1.81 21.72
CA CYS A 151 -12.75 1.57 20.59
C CYS A 151 -12.21 0.56 19.57
N GLU A 152 -10.91 0.25 19.60
CA GLU A 152 -10.21 -0.70 18.74
C GLU A 152 -10.14 -0.31 17.24
N ARG A 153 -10.48 0.91 16.84
CA ARG A 153 -10.29 1.37 15.46
C ARG A 153 -8.83 1.21 14.99
N CYS A 154 -7.86 1.62 15.83
CA CYS A 154 -6.43 1.51 15.54
C CYS A 154 -5.98 0.06 15.35
N VAL A 155 -6.51 -0.89 16.13
CA VAL A 155 -6.24 -2.32 15.99
C VAL A 155 -6.79 -2.85 14.67
N THR A 156 -8.03 -2.47 14.36
CA THR A 156 -8.75 -2.98 13.19
C THR A 156 -8.16 -2.43 11.89
N VAL A 157 -7.89 -1.12 11.82
CA VAL A 157 -7.27 -0.52 10.61
C VAL A 157 -5.88 -1.10 10.36
N CYS A 158 -5.07 -1.25 11.40
CA CYS A 158 -3.73 -1.84 11.30
C CYS A 158 -3.75 -3.28 10.77
N LYS A 159 -4.75 -4.07 11.19
CA LYS A 159 -4.91 -5.46 10.76
C LYS A 159 -5.57 -5.57 9.39
N ASP A 160 -6.72 -4.93 9.19
CA ASP A 160 -7.58 -5.17 8.02
C ASP A 160 -7.13 -4.35 6.81
N MET A 161 -6.71 -3.09 7.01
CA MET A 161 -6.32 -2.20 5.91
C MET A 161 -4.83 -2.26 5.61
N ILE A 162 -3.99 -2.19 6.64
CA ILE A 162 -2.54 -2.06 6.49
C ILE A 162 -1.85 -3.45 6.39
N GLY A 163 -2.30 -4.42 7.17
CA GLY A 163 -1.73 -5.77 7.20
C GLY A 163 -0.64 -5.97 8.24
N ASP A 164 -0.14 -4.92 8.89
CA ASP A 164 0.94 -5.03 9.89
C ASP A 164 0.49 -5.76 11.16
N ALA A 165 -0.81 -5.65 11.52
CA ALA A 165 -1.38 -6.23 12.75
C ALA A 165 -0.53 -5.92 14.00
N ALA A 166 0.10 -4.74 14.02
CA ALA A 166 1.07 -4.33 15.03
C ALA A 166 0.46 -4.06 16.42
N LEU A 167 -0.86 -3.90 16.49
CA LEU A 167 -1.58 -3.52 17.71
C LEU A 167 -2.59 -4.57 18.14
N LYS A 168 -2.77 -4.69 19.46
CA LYS A 168 -3.81 -5.53 20.07
C LYS A 168 -4.35 -4.88 21.35
N THR A 169 -5.48 -5.41 21.85
CA THR A 169 -5.97 -5.13 23.17
C THR A 169 -5.20 -5.95 24.20
N GLY A 170 -4.64 -5.29 25.21
CA GLY A 170 -3.90 -5.91 26.30
C GLY A 170 -4.50 -5.58 27.67
N PRO A 171 -4.01 -6.20 28.75
CA PRO A 171 -4.49 -5.95 30.11
C PRO A 171 -4.04 -4.58 30.61
N ARG A 172 -4.97 -3.84 31.24
CA ARG A 172 -4.69 -2.55 31.87
C ARG A 172 -4.26 -2.68 33.32
N GLY A 173 -4.78 -3.69 34.03
CA GLY A 173 -4.56 -3.88 35.47
C GLY A 173 -5.47 -3.02 36.39
N GLY A 174 -6.56 -2.47 35.86
CA GLY A 174 -7.50 -1.68 36.66
C GLY A 174 -8.40 -2.53 37.57
N ASP A 175 -9.03 -1.88 38.54
CA ASP A 175 -9.94 -2.51 39.48
C ASP A 175 -11.20 -3.04 38.81
N LYS A 176 -11.83 -4.01 39.45
CA LYS A 176 -13.12 -4.49 38.97
C LYS A 176 -14.21 -3.49 39.36
N ILE A 177 -15.16 -3.30 38.45
CA ILE A 177 -16.36 -2.52 38.74
C ILE A 177 -17.18 -3.25 39.80
N ASP A 178 -17.85 -2.46 40.65
CA ASP A 178 -18.80 -3.00 41.63
C ASP A 178 -19.88 -3.84 40.97
N LYS A 179 -20.08 -5.04 41.45
CA LYS A 179 -21.06 -5.97 40.93
C LYS A 179 -22.50 -5.53 41.10
N GLU A 180 -22.79 -4.70 42.15
CA GLU A 180 -24.11 -4.15 42.39
C GLU A 180 -24.58 -3.25 41.26
N LEU A 181 -23.68 -2.55 40.60
CA LEU A 181 -23.97 -1.72 39.41
C LEU A 181 -24.51 -2.55 38.21
N LYS A 182 -24.29 -3.87 38.19
CA LYS A 182 -24.82 -4.73 37.12
C LYS A 182 -26.36 -4.78 37.09
N GLU A 183 -26.99 -4.58 38.27
CA GLU A 183 -28.46 -4.63 38.41
C GLU A 183 -29.08 -3.25 38.19
N THR A 184 -28.34 -2.19 38.37
CA THR A 184 -28.81 -0.79 38.34
C THR A 184 -28.43 -0.01 37.08
N MET A 185 -27.42 -0.45 36.35
CA MET A 185 -26.98 0.17 35.11
C MET A 185 -27.58 -0.49 33.86
N PRO A 186 -27.78 0.28 32.78
CA PRO A 186 -28.03 -0.29 31.46
C PRO A 186 -26.96 -1.31 31.08
N LYS A 187 -27.38 -2.40 30.44
CA LYS A 187 -26.53 -3.59 30.19
C LYS A 187 -25.26 -3.30 29.38
N ASP A 188 -25.38 -2.50 28.35
CA ASP A 188 -24.25 -2.20 27.47
C ASP A 188 -23.29 -1.21 28.14
N ALA A 189 -23.81 -0.25 28.88
CA ALA A 189 -23.01 0.68 29.70
C ALA A 189 -22.16 -0.06 30.74
N TYR A 190 -22.73 -1.02 31.47
CA TYR A 190 -21.97 -1.86 32.41
C TYR A 190 -20.87 -2.68 31.71
N ALA A 191 -21.19 -3.27 30.56
CA ALA A 191 -20.23 -4.04 29.78
C ALA A 191 -19.06 -3.17 29.25
N MET A 192 -19.36 -1.94 28.80
CA MET A 192 -18.36 -0.97 28.36
C MET A 192 -17.45 -0.55 29.50
N TRP A 193 -17.98 -0.21 30.64
CA TRP A 193 -17.20 0.17 31.82
C TRP A 193 -16.24 -0.95 32.24
N ASN A 194 -16.72 -2.18 32.30
CA ASN A 194 -15.90 -3.36 32.64
C ASN A 194 -14.75 -3.57 31.63
N LYS A 195 -14.97 -3.26 30.34
CA LYS A 195 -13.94 -3.29 29.29
C LYS A 195 -12.89 -2.18 29.51
N LEU A 196 -13.32 -0.95 29.72
CA LEU A 196 -12.46 0.20 29.94
C LEU A 196 -11.54 0.04 31.15
N GLN A 197 -12.02 -0.59 32.24
CA GLN A 197 -11.22 -0.86 33.43
C GLN A 197 -10.13 -1.91 33.21
N LYS A 198 -10.33 -2.85 32.28
CA LYS A 198 -9.44 -4.00 32.09
C LYS A 198 -8.54 -3.92 30.90
N SER A 199 -8.81 -3.04 29.95
CA SER A 199 -8.19 -3.08 28.63
C SER A 199 -7.45 -1.79 28.30
N ILE A 200 -6.38 -1.94 27.50
CA ILE A 200 -5.56 -0.88 26.93
C ILE A 200 -5.09 -1.35 25.55
N ILE A 201 -4.71 -0.44 24.66
CA ILE A 201 -4.05 -0.80 23.42
C ILE A 201 -2.55 -0.98 23.66
N VAL A 202 -1.98 -2.05 23.16
CA VAL A 202 -0.56 -2.41 23.30
C VAL A 202 -0.02 -2.98 21.98
N PRO A 203 1.31 -2.98 21.79
CA PRO A 203 1.96 -3.70 20.70
C PRO A 203 1.63 -5.21 20.69
N SER A 204 1.50 -5.80 19.51
CA SER A 204 1.16 -7.24 19.35
C SER A 204 2.23 -8.16 19.91
N ASN A 205 3.51 -7.79 19.73
CA ASN A 205 4.69 -8.61 20.07
C ASN A 205 5.30 -8.26 21.44
N GLY A 206 4.62 -7.47 22.28
CA GLY A 206 5.16 -7.00 23.55
C GLY A 206 5.51 -5.51 23.51
N THR A 207 6.57 -5.10 24.20
CA THR A 207 6.87 -3.67 24.41
C THR A 207 7.88 -3.06 23.45
N GLU A 208 8.64 -3.85 22.69
CA GLU A 208 9.86 -3.32 22.03
C GLU A 208 9.90 -3.47 20.50
N HIS A 209 9.27 -4.48 19.92
CA HIS A 209 9.34 -4.68 18.47
C HIS A 209 7.96 -4.96 17.90
N THR A 210 7.51 -4.10 17.01
CA THR A 210 6.26 -4.30 16.28
C THR A 210 6.57 -4.39 14.79
N ASN A 211 5.71 -5.09 14.06
CA ASN A 211 5.70 -5.03 12.59
C ASN A 211 5.17 -3.67 12.08
N CYS A 212 5.19 -2.63 12.89
CA CYS A 212 4.66 -1.31 12.55
C CYS A 212 5.45 -0.72 11.39
N SER A 213 4.74 -0.27 10.36
CA SER A 213 5.30 0.44 9.21
C SER A 213 5.26 1.97 9.37
N ASP A 214 4.94 2.47 10.55
CA ASP A 214 4.77 3.89 10.86
C ASP A 214 3.88 4.64 9.85
N CYS A 215 2.81 3.99 9.36
CA CYS A 215 1.90 4.57 8.38
C CYS A 215 0.98 5.67 8.94
N GLY A 216 0.81 5.75 10.26
CA GLY A 216 -0.04 6.72 10.93
C GLY A 216 -1.56 6.52 10.74
N GLU A 217 -2.03 5.46 10.07
CA GLU A 217 -3.47 5.23 9.90
C GLU A 217 -4.22 5.07 11.23
N CYS A 218 -3.53 4.61 12.28
CA CYS A 218 -4.11 4.52 13.62
C CYS A 218 -4.40 5.90 14.23
N THR A 219 -3.65 6.95 13.90
CA THR A 219 -3.94 8.34 14.30
C THR A 219 -5.10 8.89 13.49
N ALA A 220 -5.10 8.67 12.16
CA ALA A 220 -6.15 9.15 11.26
C ALA A 220 -7.56 8.64 11.63
N VAL A 221 -7.67 7.46 12.24
CA VAL A 221 -8.96 6.87 12.64
C VAL A 221 -9.24 6.96 14.13
N CYS A 222 -8.34 7.51 14.93
CA CYS A 222 -8.57 7.64 16.36
C CYS A 222 -9.68 8.69 16.62
N PRO A 223 -10.79 8.32 17.28
CA PRO A 223 -11.92 9.24 17.47
C PRO A 223 -11.71 10.23 18.62
N VAL A 224 -10.57 10.12 19.31
CA VAL A 224 -10.21 10.96 20.48
C VAL A 224 -8.72 11.29 20.47
N GLY A 225 -8.25 12.19 21.30
CA GLY A 225 -6.85 12.60 21.38
C GLY A 225 -5.87 11.58 22.00
N ALA A 226 -6.20 10.29 21.94
CA ALA A 226 -5.35 9.24 22.49
C ALA A 226 -4.17 8.85 21.59
N LEU A 227 -4.35 8.93 20.28
CA LEU A 227 -3.32 8.70 19.28
C LEU A 227 -3.19 9.94 18.41
N THR A 228 -2.02 10.56 18.45
CA THR A 228 -1.69 11.77 17.68
C THR A 228 -0.33 11.60 17.01
N GLU A 229 -0.03 12.44 16.06
CA GLU A 229 1.32 12.53 15.49
C GLU A 229 2.25 13.21 16.49
N ARG A 230 3.44 12.67 16.70
CA ARG A 230 4.37 13.17 17.74
C ARG A 230 4.75 14.62 17.53
N ASP A 231 5.02 15.00 16.29
CA ASP A 231 5.43 16.35 15.95
C ASP A 231 4.27 17.36 15.98
N PHE A 232 3.01 16.88 15.97
CA PHE A 232 1.83 17.73 16.04
C PHE A 232 1.44 18.09 17.47
N VAL A 233 1.88 17.32 18.48
CA VAL A 233 1.48 17.51 19.89
C VAL A 233 1.72 18.94 20.34
N TYR A 234 0.63 19.64 20.72
CA TYR A 234 0.62 21.05 21.18
C TYR A 234 1.18 22.07 20.16
N LYS A 235 1.16 21.77 18.87
CA LYS A 235 1.66 22.68 17.82
C LYS A 235 0.59 23.58 17.22
N ALA A 236 -0.59 23.04 16.97
CA ALA A 236 -1.70 23.76 16.34
C ALA A 236 -3.04 23.18 16.77
N ASN A 237 -4.10 23.97 16.65
CA ASN A 237 -5.46 23.48 16.79
C ASN A 237 -6.01 23.14 15.40
N PRO A 238 -6.80 22.06 15.26
CA PRO A 238 -7.36 21.67 13.96
C PRO A 238 -8.13 22.78 13.24
N TRP A 239 -8.89 23.59 13.96
CA TRP A 239 -9.68 24.69 13.37
C TRP A 239 -8.85 25.92 12.91
N ASP A 240 -7.55 25.97 13.26
CA ASP A 240 -6.64 27.03 12.80
C ASP A 240 -5.95 26.67 11.51
N LEU A 241 -6.06 25.42 11.06
CA LEU A 241 -5.36 24.86 9.91
C LEU A 241 -6.21 25.00 8.64
N ARG A 242 -5.55 25.37 7.53
CA ARG A 242 -6.11 25.35 6.19
C ARG A 242 -5.77 24.03 5.52
N GLU A 243 -6.76 23.34 4.99
CA GLU A 243 -6.57 22.13 4.19
C GLU A 243 -6.29 22.48 2.74
N VAL A 244 -5.17 21.96 2.20
CA VAL A 244 -4.81 22.05 0.78
C VAL A 244 -4.86 20.65 0.19
N PRO A 245 -5.88 20.33 -0.64
CA PRO A 245 -5.97 19.02 -1.28
C PRO A 245 -4.87 18.86 -2.33
N SER A 246 -4.14 17.76 -2.30
CA SER A 246 -3.04 17.49 -3.21
C SER A 246 -2.84 16.00 -3.40
N ALA A 247 -1.77 15.58 -4.06
CA ALA A 247 -1.35 14.20 -4.20
C ALA A 247 0.05 13.98 -3.61
N CYS A 248 0.27 12.81 -3.01
CA CYS A 248 1.60 12.40 -2.55
C CYS A 248 2.50 12.12 -3.75
N ALA A 249 3.69 12.71 -3.78
CA ALA A 249 4.63 12.56 -4.89
C ALA A 249 5.73 11.50 -4.66
N HIS A 250 5.77 10.80 -3.52
CA HIS A 250 6.87 9.88 -3.20
C HIS A 250 6.93 8.63 -4.06
N CYS A 251 5.80 8.06 -4.47
CA CYS A 251 5.74 6.86 -5.31
C CYS A 251 4.61 6.93 -6.34
N SER A 252 4.57 5.97 -7.26
CA SER A 252 3.59 5.91 -8.36
C SER A 252 2.12 5.77 -7.95
N SER A 253 1.81 5.59 -6.67
CA SER A 253 0.43 5.56 -6.19
C SER A 253 -0.25 6.93 -6.24
N ALA A 254 0.50 8.01 -6.08
CA ALA A 254 -0.02 9.39 -6.01
C ALA A 254 -1.28 9.50 -5.12
N CYS A 255 -1.16 9.01 -3.89
CA CYS A 255 -2.25 8.98 -2.93
C CYS A 255 -2.80 10.38 -2.68
N HIS A 256 -4.12 10.51 -2.63
CA HIS A 256 -4.75 11.77 -2.22
C HIS A 256 -4.41 12.09 -0.76
N LEU A 257 -4.09 13.36 -0.52
CA LEU A 257 -3.83 13.88 0.81
C LEU A 257 -4.29 15.33 0.94
N TYR A 258 -4.42 15.77 2.17
CA TYR A 258 -4.60 17.18 2.52
C TYR A 258 -3.38 17.61 3.32
N TYR A 259 -2.67 18.62 2.83
CA TYR A 259 -1.70 19.34 3.64
C TYR A 259 -2.45 20.31 4.56
N GLU A 260 -2.27 20.20 5.86
CA GLU A 260 -2.83 21.12 6.84
C GLU A 260 -1.79 22.18 7.17
N THR A 261 -2.04 23.41 6.70
CA THR A 261 -1.10 24.52 6.76
C THR A 261 -1.61 25.69 7.60
N ARG A 262 -0.67 26.44 8.10
CA ARG A 262 -0.91 27.73 8.79
C ARG A 262 0.39 28.50 8.82
N ALA A 263 0.32 29.83 9.01
CA ALA A 263 1.49 30.63 9.35
C ALA A 263 2.19 30.09 10.62
N GLU A 264 3.50 29.97 10.58
CA GLU A 264 4.28 29.34 11.67
C GLU A 264 4.01 30.05 13.01
N SER A 265 3.96 31.38 13.00
CA SER A 265 3.57 32.17 14.16
C SER A 265 3.12 33.56 13.75
N ILE A 266 2.56 34.34 14.67
CA ILE A 266 2.19 35.75 14.46
C ILE A 266 3.42 36.59 14.04
N SER A 267 4.61 36.26 14.58
CA SER A 267 5.87 36.96 14.28
C SER A 267 6.59 36.44 13.05
N ASN A 268 6.28 35.21 12.62
CA ASN A 268 6.78 34.60 11.40
C ASN A 268 5.60 34.13 10.55
N PRO A 269 5.17 34.93 9.55
CA PRO A 269 4.00 34.61 8.74
C PRO A 269 4.27 33.57 7.64
N THR A 270 5.48 32.98 7.59
CA THR A 270 5.80 31.90 6.63
C THR A 270 4.85 30.73 6.82
N GLU A 271 4.22 30.30 5.73
CA GLU A 271 3.33 29.13 5.72
C GLU A 271 4.15 27.87 6.04
N LYS A 272 3.57 27.01 6.87
CA LYS A 272 4.17 25.72 7.25
C LYS A 272 3.12 24.61 7.28
N ILE A 273 3.52 23.43 6.86
CA ILE A 273 2.70 22.22 7.00
C ILE A 273 2.87 21.69 8.43
N PHE A 274 1.76 21.46 9.12
CA PHE A 274 1.73 20.95 10.51
C PHE A 274 1.44 19.46 10.57
N ARG A 275 0.60 18.96 9.68
CA ARG A 275 0.31 17.54 9.52
C ARG A 275 -0.31 17.25 8.15
N VAL A 276 -0.45 15.96 7.85
CA VAL A 276 -1.08 15.48 6.61
C VAL A 276 -2.26 14.59 6.95
N LYS A 277 -3.42 14.91 6.38
CA LYS A 277 -4.63 14.08 6.44
C LYS A 277 -4.84 13.29 5.16
N ASN A 278 -5.65 12.25 5.24
CA ASN A 278 -6.16 11.50 4.10
C ASN A 278 -7.67 11.32 4.21
N GLU A 279 -8.31 11.08 3.07
CA GLU A 279 -9.69 10.62 3.04
C GLU A 279 -9.75 9.12 3.34
N PHE A 280 -9.85 8.78 4.61
CA PHE A 280 -9.81 7.38 5.08
C PHE A 280 -10.85 6.50 4.39
N HIS A 281 -12.05 7.01 4.12
CA HIS A 281 -13.12 6.23 3.46
C HIS A 281 -12.74 5.78 2.06
N TYR A 282 -11.80 6.46 1.44
CA TYR A 282 -11.34 6.19 0.10
C TYR A 282 -9.99 5.45 0.07
N GLN A 283 -8.96 5.97 0.76
CA GLN A 283 -7.59 5.50 0.67
C GLN A 283 -6.84 5.59 2.01
N SER A 284 -5.87 4.70 2.22
CA SER A 284 -4.91 4.75 3.33
C SER A 284 -3.58 5.31 2.85
N LEU A 285 -2.90 6.10 3.68
CA LEU A 285 -1.54 6.56 3.44
C LEU A 285 -0.50 5.58 4.00
N CYS A 286 0.72 5.65 3.49
CA CYS A 286 1.90 5.06 4.11
C CYS A 286 2.66 6.10 4.93
N GLY A 287 3.74 5.68 5.61
CA GLY A 287 4.54 6.57 6.44
C GLY A 287 5.18 7.73 5.68
N ALA A 288 5.67 7.51 4.46
CA ALA A 288 6.19 8.59 3.63
C ALA A 288 5.11 9.61 3.26
N GLY A 289 3.93 9.16 2.83
CA GLY A 289 2.84 10.05 2.47
C GLY A 289 2.31 10.86 3.64
N ARG A 290 2.37 10.34 4.87
CA ARG A 290 1.88 11.03 6.07
C ARG A 290 2.92 11.91 6.74
N PHE A 291 4.16 11.47 6.84
CA PHE A 291 5.20 12.12 7.64
C PHE A 291 6.34 12.69 6.81
N GLY A 292 6.45 12.34 5.53
CA GLY A 292 7.52 12.80 4.66
C GLY A 292 7.16 14.06 3.87
N TYR A 293 6.69 15.11 4.52
CA TYR A 293 6.19 16.33 3.86
C TYR A 293 7.13 17.53 3.98
N ASP A 294 8.17 17.46 4.78
CA ASP A 294 9.07 18.55 5.11
C ASP A 294 10.33 18.58 4.21
N TYR A 295 10.09 18.56 2.91
CA TYR A 295 11.14 18.60 1.88
C TYR A 295 11.15 19.89 1.04
N GLU A 296 10.48 20.91 1.47
CA GLU A 296 10.41 22.21 0.78
C GLU A 296 11.78 22.86 0.58
N ASN A 297 11.93 23.60 -0.52
CA ASN A 297 13.10 24.43 -0.78
C ASN A 297 12.94 25.81 -0.10
N THR A 298 13.70 26.01 0.98
CA THR A 298 13.70 27.27 1.75
C THR A 298 14.83 28.22 1.38
N THR A 299 15.75 27.82 0.50
CA THR A 299 16.94 28.58 0.13
C THR A 299 16.74 29.45 -1.10
N ALA A 300 15.73 29.19 -1.91
CA ALA A 300 15.48 29.79 -3.18
C ALA A 300 15.24 31.31 -3.12
N LYS A 301 15.80 32.02 -4.09
CA LYS A 301 15.65 33.46 -4.29
C LYS A 301 15.58 33.80 -5.76
N LYS A 302 14.83 34.86 -6.11
CA LYS A 302 14.84 35.38 -7.47
C LYS A 302 16.15 36.12 -7.74
N ASP A 303 17.04 35.44 -8.49
CA ASP A 303 18.32 35.97 -8.97
C ASP A 303 18.37 35.82 -10.49
N ILE A 304 18.26 36.92 -11.21
CA ILE A 304 18.22 36.94 -12.67
C ILE A 304 19.55 36.44 -13.30
N GLU A 305 20.68 36.67 -12.65
CA GLU A 305 21.96 36.18 -13.17
C GLU A 305 22.12 34.67 -12.98
N ALA A 306 21.59 34.12 -11.89
CA ALA A 306 21.49 32.67 -11.70
C ALA A 306 20.54 32.05 -12.74
N LEU A 307 19.39 32.67 -13.03
CA LEU A 307 18.46 32.23 -14.08
C LEU A 307 19.16 32.16 -15.46
N LYS A 308 19.87 33.21 -15.85
CA LYS A 308 20.61 33.25 -17.12
C LYS A 308 21.70 32.18 -17.19
N LYS A 309 22.41 31.92 -16.08
CA LYS A 309 23.39 30.83 -15.99
C LYS A 309 22.75 29.46 -16.17
N ALA A 310 21.59 29.23 -15.54
CA ALA A 310 20.85 27.97 -15.68
C ALA A 310 20.38 27.77 -17.14
N ALA A 311 19.85 28.84 -17.79
CA ALA A 311 19.47 28.81 -19.20
C ALA A 311 20.66 28.54 -20.13
N GLU A 312 21.84 29.14 -19.88
CA GLU A 312 23.03 28.88 -20.67
C GLU A 312 23.62 27.50 -20.44
N ALA A 313 23.57 26.98 -19.19
CA ALA A 313 23.95 25.61 -18.87
C ALA A 313 23.11 24.59 -19.65
N ILE A 314 21.78 24.73 -19.65
CA ILE A 314 20.88 23.87 -20.43
C ILE A 314 21.16 24.01 -21.93
N LYS A 315 21.32 25.21 -22.45
CA LYS A 315 21.60 25.47 -23.88
C LYS A 315 22.89 24.86 -24.38
N SER A 316 23.91 24.75 -23.53
CA SER A 316 25.20 24.18 -23.84
C SER A 316 25.34 22.71 -23.44
N ALA A 317 24.36 22.16 -22.76
CA ALA A 317 24.40 20.77 -22.32
C ALA A 317 24.31 19.78 -23.50
N GLY A 318 25.02 18.67 -23.37
CA GLY A 318 24.79 17.49 -24.21
C GLY A 318 23.69 16.59 -23.66
N THR A 319 23.50 16.59 -22.31
CA THR A 319 22.55 15.74 -21.60
C THR A 319 21.85 16.49 -20.47
N ILE A 320 20.56 16.24 -20.30
CA ILE A 320 19.83 16.50 -19.05
C ILE A 320 19.55 15.14 -18.39
N ARG A 321 20.15 14.91 -17.21
CA ARG A 321 19.86 13.77 -16.34
C ARG A 321 18.81 14.19 -15.33
N PHE A 322 17.77 13.40 -15.14
CA PHE A 322 16.67 13.76 -14.23
C PHE A 322 16.01 12.52 -13.63
N ASN A 323 15.32 12.66 -12.49
CA ASN A 323 14.54 11.61 -11.87
C ASN A 323 13.02 11.79 -12.13
N SER A 324 12.20 10.90 -11.59
CA SER A 324 10.74 10.92 -11.78
C SER A 324 9.97 11.78 -10.77
N MET A 325 10.66 12.45 -9.84
CA MET A 325 10.07 13.38 -8.87
C MET A 325 9.84 14.77 -9.52
N ILE A 326 9.09 14.77 -10.60
CA ILE A 326 8.73 15.93 -11.41
C ILE A 326 7.28 15.85 -11.85
N THR A 327 6.69 16.97 -12.22
CA THR A 327 5.33 17.04 -12.78
C THR A 327 5.28 16.60 -14.25
N ASN A 328 4.09 16.31 -14.77
CA ASN A 328 3.90 16.08 -16.22
C ASN A 328 4.27 17.31 -17.04
N GLU A 329 4.02 18.50 -16.50
CA GLU A 329 4.36 19.79 -17.12
C GLU A 329 5.88 19.94 -17.24
N GLU A 330 6.63 19.63 -16.17
CA GLU A 330 8.11 19.61 -16.21
C GLU A 330 8.63 18.55 -17.19
N ALA A 331 8.05 17.36 -17.21
CA ALA A 331 8.41 16.31 -18.18
C ALA A 331 8.19 16.81 -19.63
N LEU A 332 7.08 17.52 -19.90
CA LEU A 332 6.82 18.08 -21.22
C LEU A 332 7.78 19.22 -21.57
N MET A 333 8.16 20.04 -20.60
CA MET A 333 9.20 21.08 -20.79
C MET A 333 10.56 20.43 -21.11
N LEU A 334 10.98 19.41 -20.40
CA LEU A 334 12.22 18.65 -20.69
C LEU A 334 12.17 18.02 -22.09
N GLN A 335 11.04 17.40 -22.46
CA GLN A 335 10.86 16.86 -23.81
C GLN A 335 10.91 17.95 -24.90
N THR A 336 10.43 19.15 -24.60
CA THR A 336 10.52 20.32 -25.49
C THR A 336 11.98 20.75 -25.66
N LEU A 337 12.75 20.80 -24.56
CA LEU A 337 14.20 21.09 -24.62
C LEU A 337 14.95 20.08 -25.51
N LYS A 338 14.64 18.78 -25.36
CA LYS A 338 15.20 17.73 -26.25
C LYS A 338 14.90 18.04 -27.72
N LYS A 339 13.67 18.37 -28.03
CA LYS A 339 13.22 18.63 -29.40
C LYS A 339 13.86 19.90 -30.01
N GLU A 340 13.94 20.98 -29.24
CA GLU A 340 14.38 22.29 -29.71
C GLU A 340 15.89 22.45 -29.68
N LEU A 341 16.59 21.88 -28.71
CA LEU A 341 18.04 22.01 -28.52
C LEU A 341 18.84 20.76 -28.95
N GLY A 342 18.17 19.61 -29.12
CA GLY A 342 18.84 18.34 -29.46
C GLY A 342 19.55 17.68 -28.26
N VAL A 343 19.33 18.15 -27.05
CA VAL A 343 19.90 17.60 -25.82
C VAL A 343 19.33 16.21 -25.54
N LYS A 344 20.15 15.29 -25.01
CA LYS A 344 19.70 13.97 -24.57
C LYS A 344 18.94 14.06 -23.25
N LEU A 345 17.92 13.19 -23.07
CA LEU A 345 17.19 13.03 -21.83
C LEU A 345 17.52 11.66 -21.23
N VAL A 346 18.17 11.64 -20.08
CA VAL A 346 18.56 10.40 -19.37
C VAL A 346 17.83 10.33 -18.04
N ASN A 347 17.08 9.25 -17.86
CA ASN A 347 16.40 8.94 -16.61
C ASN A 347 16.53 7.44 -16.31
N PRO A 348 17.49 7.05 -15.45
CA PRO A 348 17.77 5.64 -15.17
C PRO A 348 16.65 4.93 -14.39
N GLU A 349 15.80 5.67 -13.66
CA GLU A 349 14.65 5.13 -12.92
C GLU A 349 13.53 4.67 -13.86
N VAL A 350 13.33 5.36 -14.98
CA VAL A 350 12.14 5.19 -15.83
C VAL A 350 12.45 4.49 -17.14
N LYS A 351 13.66 4.62 -17.67
CA LYS A 351 14.02 4.08 -18.99
C LYS A 351 13.69 2.59 -19.15
N PRO A 352 14.07 1.69 -18.21
CA PRO A 352 13.74 0.26 -18.34
C PRO A 352 12.23 0.00 -18.32
N PHE A 353 11.48 0.75 -17.51
CA PHE A 353 10.02 0.66 -17.48
C PHE A 353 9.39 1.13 -18.80
N ALA A 354 9.88 2.22 -19.38
CA ALA A 354 9.39 2.73 -20.67
C ALA A 354 9.65 1.72 -21.80
N GLU A 355 10.80 1.05 -21.84
CA GLU A 355 11.13 -0.01 -22.78
C GLU A 355 10.24 -1.25 -22.61
N PHE A 356 10.01 -1.67 -21.36
CA PHE A 356 9.09 -2.75 -21.03
C PHE A 356 7.67 -2.41 -21.49
N LEU A 357 7.17 -1.21 -21.18
CA LEU A 357 5.84 -0.76 -21.57
C LEU A 357 5.67 -0.69 -23.08
N ALA A 358 6.70 -0.23 -23.82
CA ALA A 358 6.70 -0.19 -25.27
C ALA A 358 6.61 -1.60 -25.89
N THR A 359 7.36 -2.55 -25.35
CA THR A 359 7.31 -3.96 -25.81
C THR A 359 5.96 -4.59 -25.47
N TYR A 360 5.48 -4.40 -24.24
CA TYR A 360 4.16 -4.86 -23.82
C TYR A 360 3.05 -4.27 -24.71
N SER A 361 3.10 -2.98 -25.03
CA SER A 361 2.06 -2.31 -25.81
C SER A 361 1.92 -2.88 -27.20
N LYS A 362 3.01 -3.21 -27.88
CA LYS A 362 3.03 -3.86 -29.20
C LYS A 362 2.52 -5.31 -29.15
N ALA A 363 2.80 -6.02 -28.07
CA ALA A 363 2.31 -7.38 -27.87
C ALA A 363 0.82 -7.40 -27.49
N ALA A 364 0.37 -6.45 -26.67
CA ALA A 364 -1.01 -6.36 -26.17
C ALA A 364 -1.98 -5.58 -27.08
N GLY A 365 -1.47 -4.86 -28.11
CA GLY A 365 -2.28 -4.05 -29.01
C GLY A 365 -2.89 -2.79 -28.40
N ARG A 366 -2.33 -2.30 -27.29
CA ARG A 366 -2.79 -1.12 -26.54
C ARG A 366 -1.63 -0.42 -25.85
N ALA A 367 -1.73 0.88 -25.68
CA ALA A 367 -0.64 1.70 -25.15
C ALA A 367 -0.30 1.39 -23.68
N LEU A 368 -1.30 1.03 -22.86
CA LEU A 368 -1.14 0.83 -21.41
C LEU A 368 -1.78 -0.51 -20.98
N TYR A 369 -1.40 -1.01 -19.81
CA TYR A 369 -2.05 -2.17 -19.17
C TYR A 369 -3.56 -1.95 -18.98
N LYS A 370 -4.32 -3.05 -19.01
CA LYS A 370 -5.78 -3.02 -19.11
C LYS A 370 -6.47 -2.45 -17.89
N ASP A 371 -6.15 -2.98 -16.72
CA ASP A 371 -6.87 -2.72 -15.50
C ASP A 371 -6.13 -1.70 -14.59
N SER A 372 -6.74 -1.33 -13.49
CA SER A 372 -6.17 -0.50 -12.44
C SER A 372 -6.27 -1.21 -11.08
N PHE A 373 -5.53 -0.75 -10.10
CA PHE A 373 -5.63 -1.26 -8.73
C PHE A 373 -7.02 -1.07 -8.13
N LYS A 374 -7.75 -0.03 -8.58
CA LYS A 374 -9.14 0.20 -8.21
C LYS A 374 -10.06 -0.92 -8.72
N ASP A 375 -9.81 -1.42 -9.93
CA ASP A 375 -10.60 -2.51 -10.52
C ASP A 375 -10.39 -3.84 -9.79
N MET A 376 -9.24 -4.01 -9.14
CA MET A 376 -8.86 -5.24 -8.43
C MET A 376 -9.44 -5.36 -7.01
N LYS A 377 -9.95 -4.27 -6.42
CA LYS A 377 -10.36 -4.24 -5.00
C LYS A 377 -11.38 -5.30 -4.60
N ASP A 378 -12.24 -5.71 -5.55
CA ASP A 378 -13.30 -6.70 -5.35
C ASP A 378 -12.89 -8.12 -5.79
N CYS A 379 -11.62 -8.33 -6.19
CA CYS A 379 -11.11 -9.65 -6.49
C CYS A 379 -11.04 -10.52 -5.23
N ASP A 380 -11.09 -11.83 -5.42
CA ASP A 380 -10.96 -12.82 -4.34
C ASP A 380 -9.75 -13.75 -4.51
N PHE A 381 -8.94 -13.48 -5.53
CA PHE A 381 -7.64 -14.11 -5.75
C PHE A 381 -6.65 -13.09 -6.31
N ILE A 382 -5.42 -13.07 -5.78
CA ILE A 382 -4.38 -12.16 -6.24
C ILE A 382 -3.03 -12.85 -6.36
N VAL A 383 -2.33 -12.56 -7.44
CA VAL A 383 -0.94 -12.94 -7.67
C VAL A 383 -0.09 -11.68 -7.71
N SER A 384 1.06 -11.70 -7.04
CA SER A 384 2.07 -10.65 -7.15
C SER A 384 3.39 -11.25 -7.62
N VAL A 385 3.97 -10.66 -8.66
CA VAL A 385 5.24 -11.05 -9.27
C VAL A 385 6.16 -9.84 -9.39
N GLY A 386 7.44 -10.04 -9.11
CA GLY A 386 8.46 -9.02 -9.32
C GLY A 386 8.30 -7.74 -8.49
N ALA A 387 7.59 -7.79 -7.37
CA ALA A 387 7.41 -6.66 -6.47
C ALA A 387 7.70 -7.04 -5.02
N LYS A 388 8.63 -6.35 -4.38
CA LYS A 388 8.77 -6.39 -2.93
C LYS A 388 7.71 -5.50 -2.30
N LEU A 389 6.47 -6.04 -2.17
CA LEU A 389 5.25 -5.31 -1.83
C LEU A 389 5.39 -4.32 -0.67
N ARG A 390 6.20 -4.64 0.33
CA ARG A 390 6.39 -3.82 1.51
C ARG A 390 7.17 -2.53 1.22
N ASN A 391 8.16 -2.62 0.35
CA ASN A 391 9.14 -1.56 0.08
C ASN A 391 8.78 -0.77 -1.19
N ASP A 392 8.40 -1.46 -2.27
CA ASP A 392 8.20 -0.83 -3.58
C ASP A 392 6.92 0.01 -3.62
N ASN A 393 5.79 -0.56 -3.16
CA ASN A 393 4.53 0.17 -3.20
C ASN A 393 3.58 -0.23 -2.06
N PRO A 394 3.48 0.56 -0.99
CA PRO A 394 2.60 0.26 0.13
C PRO A 394 1.12 0.12 -0.24
N ALA A 395 0.62 0.87 -1.25
CA ALA A 395 -0.79 0.75 -1.66
C ALA A 395 -1.08 -0.60 -2.33
N ALA A 396 -0.15 -1.15 -3.12
CA ALA A 396 -0.26 -2.50 -3.68
C ALA A 396 -0.23 -3.57 -2.56
N ARG A 397 0.63 -3.40 -1.55
CA ARG A 397 0.63 -4.25 -0.35
C ARG A 397 -0.71 -4.22 0.38
N TYR A 398 -1.29 -3.02 0.56
CA TYR A 398 -2.60 -2.88 1.21
C TYR A 398 -3.69 -3.59 0.40
N LEU A 399 -3.68 -3.46 -0.93
CA LEU A 399 -4.61 -4.19 -1.79
C LEU A 399 -4.48 -5.70 -1.61
N PHE A 400 -3.25 -6.24 -1.61
CA PHE A 400 -3.01 -7.67 -1.42
C PHE A 400 -3.59 -8.14 -0.09
N ASN A 401 -3.31 -7.43 1.02
CA ASN A 401 -3.87 -7.73 2.34
C ASN A 401 -5.41 -7.58 2.38
N ASN A 402 -5.97 -6.53 1.79
CA ASN A 402 -7.41 -6.26 1.82
C ASN A 402 -8.19 -7.36 1.10
N ILE A 403 -7.71 -7.86 -0.02
CA ILE A 403 -8.30 -9.01 -0.72
C ILE A 403 -8.38 -10.23 0.22
N GLN A 404 -7.32 -10.49 1.00
CA GLN A 404 -7.31 -11.58 1.97
C GLN A 404 -8.32 -11.37 3.12
N LYS A 405 -8.33 -10.17 3.70
CA LYS A 405 -9.11 -9.88 4.92
C LYS A 405 -10.59 -9.60 4.63
N LEU A 406 -10.89 -8.81 3.61
CA LEU A 406 -12.26 -8.32 3.34
C LEU A 406 -13.03 -9.24 2.39
N ASN A 407 -12.36 -9.78 1.35
CA ASN A 407 -13.00 -10.61 0.33
C ASN A 407 -12.86 -12.12 0.63
N LYS A 408 -12.26 -12.49 1.79
CA LYS A 408 -11.91 -13.88 2.12
C LYS A 408 -11.09 -14.51 1.00
N GLY A 409 -10.11 -13.74 0.51
CA GLY A 409 -9.33 -14.06 -0.65
C GLY A 409 -8.32 -15.18 -0.45
N ALA A 410 -7.57 -15.43 -1.50
CA ALA A 410 -6.36 -16.24 -1.52
C ALA A 410 -5.30 -15.53 -2.38
N GLY A 411 -4.03 -15.93 -2.26
CA GLY A 411 -2.99 -15.26 -3.03
C GLY A 411 -1.72 -16.06 -3.18
N LEU A 412 -1.01 -15.77 -4.27
CA LEU A 412 0.34 -16.26 -4.54
C LEU A 412 1.29 -15.06 -4.57
N TYR A 413 2.42 -15.22 -3.94
CA TYR A 413 3.48 -14.21 -3.92
C TYR A 413 4.80 -14.86 -4.36
N PHE A 414 5.35 -14.38 -5.47
CA PHE A 414 6.60 -14.85 -6.04
C PHE A 414 7.64 -13.73 -5.92
N HIS A 415 8.73 -13.99 -5.19
CA HIS A 415 9.81 -13.03 -5.04
C HIS A 415 11.10 -13.73 -4.59
N PRO A 416 12.30 -13.34 -5.09
CA PRO A 416 13.57 -13.95 -4.68
C PRO A 416 13.94 -13.68 -3.21
N VAL A 417 13.60 -12.53 -2.67
CA VAL A 417 13.83 -12.20 -1.25
C VAL A 417 12.62 -12.65 -0.43
N GLY A 418 12.85 -13.49 0.56
CA GLY A 418 11.81 -13.95 1.47
C GLY A 418 11.27 -12.84 2.37
N ASP A 419 9.97 -12.85 2.63
CA ASP A 419 9.25 -11.85 3.43
C ASP A 419 8.44 -12.53 4.55
N THR A 420 8.68 -12.13 5.81
CA THR A 420 7.98 -12.70 6.97
C THR A 420 6.57 -12.15 7.16
N LEU A 421 6.22 -11.03 6.52
CA LEU A 421 4.93 -10.35 6.70
C LEU A 421 3.85 -10.88 5.74
N VAL A 422 4.18 -11.06 4.46
CA VAL A 422 3.21 -11.47 3.43
C VAL A 422 2.47 -12.76 3.79
N PRO A 423 3.12 -13.83 4.31
CA PRO A 423 2.42 -15.05 4.74
C PRO A 423 1.38 -14.82 5.83
N THR A 424 1.48 -13.73 6.61
CA THR A 424 0.55 -13.42 7.71
C THR A 424 -0.76 -12.77 7.23
N PHE A 425 -0.84 -12.34 5.98
CA PHE A 425 -2.04 -11.69 5.44
C PHE A 425 -3.24 -12.63 5.38
N GLY A 426 -3.03 -13.93 5.17
CA GLY A 426 -4.11 -14.90 5.19
C GLY A 426 -3.61 -16.34 5.23
N LYS A 427 -4.48 -17.25 5.70
CA LYS A 427 -4.18 -18.70 5.71
C LYS A 427 -4.10 -19.33 4.31
N SER A 428 -4.62 -18.63 3.31
CA SER A 428 -4.64 -19.03 1.90
C SER A 428 -3.67 -18.18 1.08
N VAL A 429 -2.57 -17.73 1.69
CA VAL A 429 -1.45 -17.08 1.00
C VAL A 429 -0.30 -18.06 0.94
N SER A 430 0.20 -18.31 -0.27
CA SER A 430 1.42 -19.09 -0.52
C SER A 430 2.50 -18.18 -1.07
N THR A 431 3.71 -18.32 -0.52
CA THR A 431 4.90 -17.57 -0.95
C THR A 431 5.91 -18.52 -1.58
N PHE A 432 6.52 -18.10 -2.67
CA PHE A 432 7.51 -18.86 -3.42
C PHE A 432 8.76 -18.01 -3.58
N GLU A 433 9.86 -18.47 -2.99
CA GLU A 433 11.18 -17.85 -3.07
C GLU A 433 11.94 -18.52 -4.24
N HIS A 434 11.92 -17.86 -5.38
CA HIS A 434 12.64 -18.34 -6.57
C HIS A 434 14.04 -17.70 -6.66
N LYS A 435 14.90 -18.22 -7.52
CA LYS A 435 16.20 -17.60 -7.77
C LYS A 435 16.04 -16.34 -8.63
N PRO A 436 16.83 -15.28 -8.42
CA PRO A 436 16.91 -14.16 -9.36
C PRO A 436 17.32 -14.66 -10.76
N GLY A 437 16.59 -14.23 -11.79
CA GLY A 437 16.71 -14.71 -13.16
C GLY A 437 15.68 -15.79 -13.54
N ASP A 438 14.88 -16.28 -12.60
CA ASP A 438 13.80 -17.23 -12.87
C ASP A 438 12.42 -16.57 -13.16
N GLU A 439 12.35 -15.27 -13.33
CA GLU A 439 11.09 -14.51 -13.50
C GLU A 439 10.31 -14.96 -14.75
N GLU A 440 10.98 -15.36 -15.83
CA GLU A 440 10.30 -15.92 -17.02
C GLU A 440 9.61 -17.25 -16.71
N TYR A 441 10.22 -18.10 -15.87
CA TYR A 441 9.63 -19.36 -15.42
C TYR A 441 8.44 -19.16 -14.47
N VAL A 442 8.41 -18.07 -13.69
CA VAL A 442 7.22 -17.67 -12.92
C VAL A 442 6.06 -17.41 -13.88
N MET A 443 6.27 -16.63 -14.93
CA MET A 443 5.21 -16.36 -15.92
C MET A 443 4.77 -17.61 -16.67
N LEU A 444 5.67 -18.50 -17.04
CA LEU A 444 5.34 -19.78 -17.66
C LEU A 444 4.51 -20.67 -16.74
N LEU A 445 4.84 -20.73 -15.43
CA LEU A 445 4.03 -21.44 -14.44
C LEU A 445 2.62 -20.85 -14.35
N LEU A 446 2.49 -19.53 -14.30
CA LEU A 446 1.18 -18.87 -14.25
C LEU A 446 0.37 -19.12 -15.53
N LEU A 447 0.99 -19.15 -16.71
CA LEU A 447 0.35 -19.54 -17.97
C LEU A 447 -0.10 -21.01 -17.94
N ASP A 448 0.70 -21.90 -17.37
CA ASP A 448 0.30 -23.31 -17.24
C ASP A 448 -0.92 -23.49 -16.32
N LEU A 449 -0.98 -22.72 -15.21
CA LEU A 449 -2.04 -22.81 -14.20
C LEU A 449 -3.36 -22.19 -14.65
N PHE A 450 -3.32 -21.05 -15.37
CA PHE A 450 -4.48 -20.18 -15.53
C PHE A 450 -4.89 -19.90 -16.97
N ALA A 451 -4.01 -20.10 -17.95
CA ALA A 451 -4.32 -19.72 -19.32
C ALA A 451 -5.25 -20.71 -20.03
N ASP A 452 -6.12 -20.17 -20.88
CA ASP A 452 -6.82 -20.94 -21.89
C ASP A 452 -5.79 -21.44 -22.91
N LYS A 453 -5.51 -22.72 -22.90
CA LYS A 453 -4.49 -23.37 -23.74
C LYS A 453 -4.74 -23.17 -25.24
N GLU A 454 -5.98 -22.94 -25.66
CA GLU A 454 -6.30 -22.70 -27.08
C GLU A 454 -5.77 -21.35 -27.56
N LYS A 455 -5.71 -20.36 -26.66
CA LYS A 455 -5.22 -19.00 -26.96
C LYS A 455 -3.69 -18.84 -26.93
N LEU A 456 -2.97 -19.83 -26.43
CA LEU A 456 -1.52 -19.75 -26.31
C LEU A 456 -0.81 -19.95 -27.66
N PRO A 457 0.31 -19.25 -27.93
CA PRO A 457 1.23 -19.55 -29.03
C PRO A 457 1.76 -21.00 -28.99
N ASP A 458 2.06 -21.59 -30.15
CA ASP A 458 2.47 -23.00 -30.22
C ASP A 458 3.84 -23.28 -29.59
N ASP A 459 4.75 -22.32 -29.58
CA ASP A 459 6.04 -22.40 -28.87
C ASP A 459 5.84 -22.44 -27.36
N ILE A 460 4.97 -21.60 -26.82
CA ILE A 460 4.59 -21.61 -25.39
C ILE A 460 3.94 -22.97 -25.04
N LYS A 461 2.99 -23.47 -25.82
CA LYS A 461 2.37 -24.79 -25.59
C LYS A 461 3.41 -25.89 -25.44
N LYS A 462 4.40 -25.91 -26.33
CA LYS A 462 5.48 -26.90 -26.27
C LYS A 462 6.35 -26.75 -25.02
N LEU A 463 6.67 -25.54 -24.62
CA LEU A 463 7.40 -25.28 -23.34
C LEU A 463 6.64 -25.82 -22.14
N LEU A 464 5.33 -25.57 -22.07
CA LEU A 464 4.48 -26.02 -20.97
C LEU A 464 4.29 -27.56 -20.98
N GLU A 465 4.19 -28.20 -22.15
CA GLU A 465 4.14 -29.66 -22.27
C GLU A 465 5.46 -30.31 -21.80
N ASN A 466 6.60 -29.73 -22.16
CA ASN A 466 7.92 -30.24 -21.77
C ASN A 466 8.19 -30.06 -20.28
N SER A 467 7.46 -29.22 -19.58
CA SER A 467 7.61 -28.99 -18.14
C SER A 467 6.88 -30.05 -17.28
N LYS A 468 6.23 -31.04 -17.89
CA LYS A 468 5.44 -32.06 -17.20
C LYS A 468 6.13 -33.41 -17.26
N GLU A 469 6.37 -33.99 -16.09
CA GLU A 469 7.01 -35.30 -15.93
C GLU A 469 6.12 -36.25 -15.13
N LYS A 470 6.03 -37.51 -15.55
CA LYS A 470 5.36 -38.55 -14.77
C LYS A 470 6.31 -39.07 -13.69
N ARG A 471 5.91 -38.96 -12.44
CA ARG A 471 6.64 -39.43 -11.26
C ARG A 471 5.71 -40.28 -10.38
N THR A 472 6.29 -41.08 -9.46
CA THR A 472 5.54 -41.87 -8.49
C THR A 472 5.76 -41.35 -7.08
N LYS A 473 4.69 -41.31 -6.27
CA LYS A 473 4.76 -41.00 -4.85
C LYS A 473 4.12 -42.09 -3.99
N LYS A 474 4.62 -42.24 -2.73
CA LYS A 474 4.03 -43.12 -1.77
C LYS A 474 2.94 -42.40 -0.99
N VAL A 475 1.72 -42.90 -1.08
CA VAL A 475 0.57 -42.40 -0.34
C VAL A 475 0.13 -43.44 0.69
N VAL A 476 -0.08 -42.95 1.92
CA VAL A 476 -0.61 -43.81 2.99
C VAL A 476 -2.12 -43.76 2.96
N GLU A 477 -2.74 -44.82 2.45
CA GLU A 477 -4.19 -44.93 2.43
C GLU A 477 -4.69 -45.71 3.68
N LYS A 478 -5.70 -45.14 4.35
CA LYS A 478 -6.37 -45.82 5.45
C LYS A 478 -7.43 -46.75 4.91
N ILE A 479 -7.12 -48.06 4.82
CA ILE A 479 -8.10 -49.06 4.50
C ILE A 479 -8.69 -49.67 5.79
N MET A 480 -9.99 -50.01 5.73
CA MET A 480 -10.65 -50.70 6.83
C MET A 480 -10.46 -52.22 6.67
N GLU A 481 -9.53 -52.80 7.46
CA GLU A 481 -9.30 -54.24 7.47
C GLU A 481 -10.26 -54.91 8.47
N GLU A 482 -10.89 -55.98 8.05
CA GLU A 482 -11.74 -56.77 8.94
C GLU A 482 -10.85 -57.69 9.78
N VAL A 483 -10.76 -57.38 11.05
CA VAL A 483 -10.02 -58.24 12.02
C VAL A 483 -11.02 -58.99 12.87
N THR A 484 -11.00 -60.30 12.73
CA THR A 484 -11.80 -61.21 13.56
C THR A 484 -11.02 -61.53 14.83
N LYS A 485 -11.59 -61.24 15.98
CA LYS A 485 -11.03 -61.58 17.29
C LYS A 485 -12.00 -62.44 18.03
N SER A 486 -11.47 -63.56 18.63
CA SER A 486 -12.21 -64.39 19.53
C SER A 486 -12.35 -63.69 20.90
N VAL A 487 -13.56 -63.38 21.27
CA VAL A 487 -13.90 -62.73 22.55
C VAL A 487 -14.67 -63.73 23.39
N VAL A 488 -14.20 -64.01 24.59
CA VAL A 488 -14.91 -64.92 25.58
C VAL A 488 -16.01 -64.06 26.22
N ASP A 489 -17.22 -64.51 26.10
CA ASP A 489 -18.38 -63.91 26.76
C ASP A 489 -18.26 -64.04 28.28
N PRO A 490 -18.24 -62.94 29.06
CA PRO A 490 -17.99 -62.96 30.50
C PRO A 490 -19.10 -63.65 31.28
N GLU A 491 -20.32 -63.81 30.74
CA GLU A 491 -21.45 -64.45 31.47
C GLU A 491 -21.67 -65.90 31.10
N SER A 492 -21.32 -66.32 29.86
CA SER A 492 -21.55 -67.69 29.40
C SER A 492 -20.28 -68.56 29.30
N GLY A 493 -19.08 -67.90 29.28
CA GLY A 493 -17.81 -68.62 29.08
C GLY A 493 -17.59 -69.14 27.64
N GLU A 494 -18.51 -68.86 26.71
CA GLU A 494 -18.39 -69.29 25.31
C GLU A 494 -17.53 -68.28 24.50
N THR A 495 -16.69 -68.79 23.61
CA THR A 495 -15.85 -67.98 22.69
C THR A 495 -16.66 -67.64 21.46
N LYS A 496 -16.94 -66.35 21.26
CA LYS A 496 -17.60 -65.86 20.05
C LYS A 496 -16.57 -65.09 19.19
N GLU A 497 -16.57 -65.33 17.90
CA GLU A 497 -15.79 -64.54 16.92
C GLU A 497 -16.49 -63.24 16.63
N VAL A 498 -15.81 -62.13 16.90
CA VAL A 498 -16.30 -60.78 16.61
C VAL A 498 -15.40 -60.14 15.56
N THR A 499 -15.94 -59.89 14.37
CA THR A 499 -15.24 -59.18 13.30
C THR A 499 -15.44 -57.69 13.49
N LYS A 500 -14.34 -56.95 13.64
CA LYS A 500 -14.34 -55.48 13.70
C LYS A 500 -13.53 -54.90 12.54
N LYS A 501 -14.05 -53.85 11.93
CA LYS A 501 -13.28 -53.07 10.96
C LYS A 501 -12.30 -52.17 11.71
N VAL A 502 -11.01 -52.35 11.49
CA VAL A 502 -9.94 -51.59 12.11
C VAL A 502 -9.19 -50.84 11.00
N PRO A 503 -8.96 -49.55 11.17
CA PRO A 503 -8.19 -48.77 10.18
C PRO A 503 -6.74 -49.28 10.15
N LYS A 504 -6.26 -49.60 8.95
CA LYS A 504 -4.89 -49.99 8.68
C LYS A 504 -4.30 -49.05 7.63
N ASN A 505 -3.13 -48.55 7.93
CA ASN A 505 -2.38 -47.72 6.96
C ASN A 505 -1.67 -48.67 5.98
N VAL A 506 -1.94 -48.49 4.69
CA VAL A 506 -1.27 -49.21 3.59
C VAL A 506 -0.58 -48.20 2.72
N GLU A 507 0.71 -48.40 2.49
CA GLU A 507 1.47 -47.61 1.52
C GLU A 507 1.12 -48.10 0.10
N LYS A 508 0.78 -47.15 -0.76
CA LYS A 508 0.49 -47.39 -2.17
C LYS A 508 1.30 -46.40 -3.01
N GLU A 509 1.93 -46.87 -4.03
CA GLU A 509 2.56 -46.04 -5.03
C GLU A 509 1.47 -45.50 -5.99
N VAL A 510 1.42 -44.20 -6.13
CA VAL A 510 0.49 -43.50 -7.04
C VAL A 510 1.30 -42.68 -8.02
N GLU A 511 0.99 -42.81 -9.30
CA GLU A 511 1.57 -41.96 -10.34
C GLU A 511 0.94 -40.57 -10.23
N TYR A 512 1.76 -39.54 -10.39
CA TYR A 512 1.32 -38.17 -10.49
C TYR A 512 2.13 -37.41 -11.55
N GLU A 513 1.58 -36.32 -12.08
CA GLU A 513 2.26 -35.46 -13.03
C GLU A 513 2.97 -34.34 -12.24
N ALA A 514 4.29 -34.37 -12.24
CA ALA A 514 5.13 -33.37 -11.62
C ALA A 514 5.30 -32.18 -12.58
N ASN A 515 5.12 -30.96 -12.07
CA ASN A 515 5.39 -29.75 -12.80
C ASN A 515 6.82 -29.26 -12.46
N THR A 516 7.73 -29.36 -13.41
CA THR A 516 9.14 -28.97 -13.21
C THR A 516 9.33 -27.47 -13.08
N LEU A 517 8.42 -26.63 -13.59
CA LEU A 517 8.41 -25.19 -13.34
C LEU A 517 8.12 -24.90 -11.87
N ALA A 518 7.13 -25.57 -11.28
CA ALA A 518 6.81 -25.40 -9.87
C ALA A 518 7.98 -25.84 -8.96
N GLU A 519 8.66 -26.95 -9.31
CA GLU A 519 9.84 -27.43 -8.60
C GLU A 519 11.00 -26.42 -8.68
N ARG A 520 11.28 -25.85 -9.85
CA ARG A 520 12.30 -24.81 -10.06
C ARG A 520 12.06 -23.58 -9.18
N LEU A 521 10.80 -23.24 -8.97
CA LEU A 521 10.38 -22.08 -8.17
C LEU A 521 10.18 -22.41 -6.68
N GLY A 522 10.70 -23.54 -6.20
CA GLY A 522 10.73 -23.91 -4.80
C GLY A 522 9.41 -24.48 -4.25
N ALA A 523 8.45 -24.85 -5.11
CA ALA A 523 7.21 -25.48 -4.68
C ALA A 523 7.42 -26.98 -4.37
N ASP A 524 6.67 -27.49 -3.37
CA ASP A 524 6.56 -28.94 -3.17
C ASP A 524 5.71 -29.55 -4.29
N VAL A 525 6.39 -30.12 -5.27
CA VAL A 525 5.79 -30.65 -6.49
C VAL A 525 4.78 -31.78 -6.25
N GLU A 526 4.86 -32.51 -5.13
CA GLU A 526 3.93 -33.57 -4.78
C GLU A 526 2.56 -33.07 -4.33
N SER A 527 2.51 -31.91 -3.67
CA SER A 527 1.28 -31.33 -3.15
C SER A 527 0.78 -30.13 -3.96
N PHE A 528 1.64 -29.50 -4.76
CA PHE A 528 1.41 -28.22 -5.42
C PHE A 528 0.09 -28.15 -6.19
N ALA A 529 -0.15 -29.11 -7.09
CA ALA A 529 -1.36 -29.13 -7.92
C ALA A 529 -2.65 -29.21 -7.09
N GLU A 530 -2.65 -30.07 -6.06
CA GLU A 530 -3.79 -30.23 -5.16
C GLU A 530 -4.03 -28.97 -4.30
N ASP A 531 -2.97 -28.33 -3.85
CA ASP A 531 -3.06 -27.14 -3.00
C ASP A 531 -3.57 -25.92 -3.79
N ILE A 532 -3.11 -25.76 -5.04
CA ILE A 532 -3.64 -24.74 -5.95
C ILE A 532 -5.12 -25.00 -6.26
N GLU A 533 -5.50 -26.24 -6.59
CA GLU A 533 -6.91 -26.59 -6.85
C GLU A 533 -7.81 -26.28 -5.63
N LYS A 534 -7.38 -26.67 -4.42
CA LYS A 534 -8.11 -26.36 -3.17
C LYS A 534 -8.26 -24.87 -2.95
N MET A 535 -7.20 -24.10 -3.22
CA MET A 535 -7.18 -22.66 -3.08
C MET A 535 -8.16 -21.98 -4.05
N LEU A 536 -8.21 -22.43 -5.30
CA LEU A 536 -9.02 -21.85 -6.37
C LEU A 536 -10.52 -22.25 -6.34
N LYS A 537 -10.87 -23.34 -5.68
CA LYS A 537 -12.20 -24.00 -5.75
C LYS A 537 -13.42 -23.08 -5.59
N LYS A 538 -13.27 -21.92 -4.92
CA LYS A 538 -14.38 -20.96 -4.67
C LYS A 538 -14.07 -19.57 -5.18
N LYS A 539 -12.98 -19.38 -5.91
CA LYS A 539 -12.54 -18.08 -6.39
C LYS A 539 -13.18 -17.76 -7.73
N LYS A 540 -13.50 -16.48 -7.94
CA LYS A 540 -14.29 -16.04 -9.11
C LYS A 540 -13.71 -14.82 -9.82
N SER A 541 -12.84 -14.08 -9.16
CA SER A 541 -12.28 -12.84 -9.68
C SER A 541 -10.81 -12.75 -9.34
N PHE A 542 -9.98 -12.55 -10.35
CA PHE A 542 -8.54 -12.77 -10.30
C PHE A 542 -7.79 -11.47 -10.61
N ALA A 543 -6.67 -11.24 -9.91
CA ALA A 543 -5.79 -10.12 -10.12
C ALA A 543 -4.32 -10.55 -10.25
N LEU A 544 -3.57 -9.92 -11.14
CA LEU A 544 -2.11 -10.02 -11.28
C LEU A 544 -1.49 -8.64 -11.13
N VAL A 545 -0.57 -8.52 -10.19
CA VAL A 545 0.25 -7.32 -9.97
C VAL A 545 1.67 -7.61 -10.42
N VAL A 546 2.18 -6.78 -11.34
CA VAL A 546 3.53 -6.88 -11.89
C VAL A 546 4.38 -5.72 -11.37
N GLY A 547 5.53 -6.02 -10.79
CA GLY A 547 6.44 -5.05 -10.17
C GLY A 547 7.75 -4.83 -10.88
N GLU A 548 8.63 -4.07 -10.25
CA GLU A 548 9.85 -3.53 -10.83
C GLU A 548 10.87 -4.57 -11.29
N ASP A 549 10.94 -5.76 -10.66
CA ASP A 549 11.90 -6.80 -11.04
C ASP A 549 11.69 -7.29 -12.49
N PHE A 550 10.51 -7.04 -13.05
CA PHE A 550 10.19 -7.36 -14.43
C PHE A 550 10.70 -6.30 -15.42
N PHE A 551 10.78 -5.07 -14.96
CA PHE A 551 11.24 -3.94 -15.78
C PHE A 551 12.75 -3.82 -15.77
N PHE A 552 13.34 -4.00 -14.57
CA PHE A 552 14.80 -4.02 -14.37
C PHE A 552 15.30 -5.46 -14.42
N ASN A 553 15.31 -6.04 -15.62
CA ASN A 553 15.67 -7.43 -15.89
C ASN A 553 16.27 -7.56 -17.28
N GLU A 554 17.31 -8.35 -17.44
CA GLU A 554 17.90 -8.62 -18.77
C GLU A 554 16.89 -9.17 -19.76
N ASN A 555 15.92 -9.96 -19.28
CA ASN A 555 14.87 -10.58 -20.06
C ASN A 555 13.57 -9.77 -20.08
N ALA A 556 13.61 -8.46 -19.78
CA ALA A 556 12.43 -7.59 -19.68
C ALA A 556 11.55 -7.64 -20.94
N SER A 557 12.16 -7.80 -22.14
CA SER A 557 11.43 -7.97 -23.41
C SER A 557 10.54 -9.22 -23.43
N ASN A 558 11.10 -10.38 -23.04
CA ASN A 558 10.32 -11.62 -22.92
C ASN A 558 9.24 -11.53 -21.85
N LEU A 559 9.59 -10.98 -20.69
CA LEU A 559 8.65 -10.77 -19.59
C LEU A 559 7.45 -9.90 -20.01
N ALA A 560 7.69 -8.82 -20.76
CA ALA A 560 6.63 -7.96 -21.29
C ALA A 560 5.70 -8.73 -22.25
N LYS A 561 6.26 -9.56 -23.14
CA LYS A 561 5.50 -10.42 -24.06
C LYS A 561 4.71 -11.48 -23.31
N LEU A 562 5.31 -12.16 -22.30
CA LEU A 562 4.64 -13.16 -21.47
C LEU A 562 3.46 -12.59 -20.66
N VAL A 563 3.61 -11.37 -20.12
CA VAL A 563 2.52 -10.67 -19.43
C VAL A 563 1.39 -10.33 -20.40
N ALA A 564 1.69 -9.88 -21.62
CA ALA A 564 0.68 -9.61 -22.65
C ALA A 564 -0.09 -10.89 -23.05
N ILE A 565 0.62 -12.01 -23.26
CA ILE A 565 0.00 -13.32 -23.53
C ILE A 565 -0.89 -13.76 -22.36
N PHE A 566 -0.42 -13.59 -21.11
CA PHE A 566 -1.19 -13.94 -19.91
C PHE A 566 -2.49 -13.15 -19.83
N GLU A 567 -2.43 -11.85 -20.07
CA GLU A 567 -3.61 -10.98 -20.04
C GLU A 567 -4.66 -11.35 -21.10
N GLU A 568 -4.23 -11.76 -22.29
CA GLU A 568 -5.12 -12.18 -23.38
C GLU A 568 -5.68 -13.61 -23.19
N ALA A 569 -4.88 -14.49 -22.57
CA ALA A 569 -5.22 -15.90 -22.39
C ALA A 569 -5.96 -16.18 -21.07
N THR A 570 -6.19 -15.16 -20.21
CA THR A 570 -6.85 -15.34 -18.90
C THR A 570 -7.93 -14.29 -18.65
N ASP A 571 -8.75 -14.52 -17.61
CA ASP A 571 -9.70 -13.54 -17.08
C ASP A 571 -9.11 -12.70 -15.92
N PHE A 572 -7.80 -12.66 -15.77
CA PHE A 572 -7.15 -11.86 -14.74
C PHE A 572 -7.24 -10.37 -15.07
N LYS A 573 -7.44 -9.58 -14.02
CA LYS A 573 -7.16 -8.14 -14.07
C LYS A 573 -5.67 -7.92 -13.87
N VAL A 574 -5.02 -7.21 -14.80
CA VAL A 574 -3.57 -7.02 -14.79
C VAL A 574 -3.23 -5.54 -14.63
N ALA A 575 -2.38 -5.22 -13.65
CA ALA A 575 -1.87 -3.87 -13.44
C ALA A 575 -0.37 -3.89 -13.06
N PHE A 576 0.31 -2.81 -13.43
CA PHE A 576 1.74 -2.62 -13.17
C PHE A 576 1.96 -1.63 -12.04
N ILE A 577 3.06 -1.81 -11.30
CA ILE A 577 3.58 -0.83 -10.35
C ILE A 577 4.71 -0.08 -11.06
N PRO A 578 4.48 1.14 -11.61
CA PRO A 578 5.57 1.95 -12.13
C PRO A 578 6.61 2.23 -11.04
N PRO A 579 7.91 2.31 -11.35
CA PRO A 579 8.97 2.20 -10.34
C PRO A 579 8.99 3.35 -9.31
N LYS A 580 8.83 4.58 -9.72
CA LYS A 580 8.94 5.76 -8.82
C LYS A 580 7.77 6.72 -9.06
N SER A 581 7.75 7.83 -8.39
CA SER A 581 6.76 8.92 -8.40
C SER A 581 5.92 9.04 -9.70
N ASN A 582 6.28 9.97 -10.59
CA ASN A 582 5.62 10.21 -11.88
C ASN A 582 6.20 9.36 -13.02
N ALA A 583 6.71 8.17 -12.73
CA ALA A 583 7.38 7.32 -13.72
C ALA A 583 6.49 7.00 -14.94
N LEU A 584 5.18 6.80 -14.73
CA LEU A 584 4.25 6.56 -15.85
C LEU A 584 4.10 7.81 -16.72
N GLY A 585 3.96 9.00 -16.13
CA GLY A 585 3.89 10.26 -16.87
C GLY A 585 5.16 10.53 -17.68
N VAL A 586 6.32 10.35 -17.06
CA VAL A 586 7.63 10.49 -17.74
C VAL A 586 7.77 9.48 -18.88
N ALA A 587 7.44 8.20 -18.66
CA ALA A 587 7.50 7.16 -19.71
C ALA A 587 6.60 7.45 -20.90
N MET A 588 5.45 8.09 -20.65
CA MET A 588 4.51 8.46 -21.70
C MET A 588 4.92 9.74 -22.43
N ILE A 589 5.48 10.73 -21.74
CA ILE A 589 5.77 12.05 -22.29
C ILE A 589 7.14 12.12 -22.95
N CYS A 590 8.17 11.58 -22.26
CA CYS A 590 9.57 11.72 -22.67
C CYS A 590 10.07 10.58 -23.55
N ASP A 591 10.87 10.93 -24.54
CA ASP A 591 11.67 10.00 -25.34
C ASP A 591 13.05 9.91 -24.68
N LEU A 592 13.27 8.87 -23.85
CA LEU A 592 14.48 8.72 -23.03
C LEU A 592 15.63 8.10 -23.80
N ASP A 593 16.84 8.61 -23.61
CA ASP A 593 18.08 8.11 -24.20
C ASP A 593 18.77 7.09 -23.26
N ASP A 594 19.65 6.25 -23.84
CA ASP A 594 20.32 5.15 -23.12
C ASP A 594 21.60 5.59 -22.39
N SER A 595 22.22 6.70 -22.82
CA SER A 595 23.53 7.13 -22.31
C SER A 595 23.70 8.65 -22.35
N GLU A 596 24.50 9.15 -21.45
CA GLU A 596 24.90 10.54 -21.38
C GLU A 596 25.89 10.89 -22.51
N GLU A 597 25.90 12.14 -22.94
CA GLU A 597 26.80 12.69 -23.93
C GLU A 597 27.13 14.16 -23.64
N GLY A 598 28.37 14.57 -23.74
CA GLY A 598 28.80 15.94 -23.47
C GLY A 598 28.68 16.33 -21.99
N SER A 599 28.43 17.63 -21.72
CA SER A 599 28.22 18.14 -20.38
C SER A 599 26.80 17.77 -19.87
N VAL A 600 26.68 17.46 -18.60
CA VAL A 600 25.46 16.97 -17.96
C VAL A 600 24.84 18.08 -17.10
N VAL A 601 23.60 18.43 -17.36
CA VAL A 601 22.77 19.17 -16.42
C VAL A 601 21.95 18.17 -15.60
N GLY A 602 22.17 18.15 -14.28
CA GLY A 602 21.38 17.33 -13.37
C GLY A 602 20.13 18.06 -12.91
N TYR A 603 18.94 17.52 -13.19
CA TYR A 603 17.64 18.04 -12.72
C TYR A 603 17.14 17.13 -11.58
N ASN A 604 17.33 17.58 -10.35
CA ASN A 604 17.23 16.76 -9.11
C ASN A 604 18.20 15.55 -9.08
N GLU A 605 19.20 15.59 -9.93
CA GLU A 605 20.22 14.54 -10.10
C GLU A 605 21.64 15.16 -10.10
N PRO A 606 22.68 14.38 -9.93
CA PRO A 606 24.06 14.84 -10.11
C PRO A 606 24.32 15.29 -11.56
N GLY A 607 25.20 16.26 -11.73
CA GLY A 607 25.63 16.78 -13.04
C GLY A 607 26.73 17.83 -12.90
N ASP A 608 27.28 18.30 -14.03
CA ASP A 608 28.27 19.40 -14.09
C ASP A 608 27.64 20.74 -13.67
N PHE A 609 26.33 20.89 -13.89
CA PHE A 609 25.49 21.95 -13.36
C PHE A 609 24.24 21.33 -12.75
N LYS A 610 23.96 21.60 -11.49
CA LYS A 610 22.85 20.99 -10.76
C LYS A 610 21.68 21.96 -10.57
N ILE A 611 20.50 21.59 -11.04
CA ILE A 611 19.21 22.23 -10.76
C ILE A 611 18.51 21.38 -9.71
N SER A 612 18.11 21.96 -8.56
CA SER A 612 17.62 21.18 -7.42
C SER A 612 16.41 21.80 -6.73
N ALA A 613 15.40 20.96 -6.50
CA ALA A 613 14.24 21.30 -5.65
C ALA A 613 14.52 21.12 -4.14
N LEU A 614 15.71 20.64 -3.77
CA LEU A 614 16.09 20.40 -2.37
C LEU A 614 16.99 21.49 -1.78
N GLY A 615 17.29 22.55 -2.56
CA GLY A 615 18.18 23.62 -2.14
C GLY A 615 19.66 23.23 -2.10
N THR A 616 20.07 22.22 -2.87
CA THR A 616 21.44 21.67 -2.92
C THR A 616 22.12 21.83 -4.28
N GLY A 617 21.53 22.62 -5.19
CA GLY A 617 21.99 22.80 -6.56
C GLY A 617 22.73 24.13 -6.75
N ASP A 618 23.23 24.33 -7.99
CA ASP A 618 23.71 25.60 -8.51
C ASP A 618 22.55 26.55 -8.83
N PHE A 619 21.36 25.99 -9.04
CA PHE A 619 20.12 26.71 -9.27
C PHE A 619 18.96 26.00 -8.57
N ASP A 620 18.12 26.78 -7.89
CA ASP A 620 16.97 26.29 -7.13
C ASP A 620 15.69 26.30 -7.96
N ILE A 621 14.88 25.24 -7.81
CA ILE A 621 13.51 25.11 -8.34
C ILE A 621 12.55 24.71 -7.19
N PRO A 622 11.22 24.82 -7.37
CA PRO A 622 10.27 24.45 -6.32
C PRO A 622 10.24 22.94 -6.10
N ALA A 623 10.00 22.54 -4.87
CA ALA A 623 9.65 21.17 -4.53
C ALA A 623 8.18 20.87 -4.86
N MET A 624 7.79 19.59 -4.89
CA MET A 624 6.44 19.15 -5.29
C MET A 624 5.31 19.66 -4.36
N ASN A 625 5.61 20.08 -3.14
CA ASN A 625 4.66 20.71 -2.21
C ASN A 625 4.66 22.25 -2.33
N GLN A 626 5.46 22.83 -3.23
CA GLN A 626 5.62 24.27 -3.47
C GLN A 626 5.24 24.69 -4.89
N GLN A 627 4.77 23.77 -5.74
CA GLN A 627 4.36 24.07 -7.11
C GLN A 627 3.04 23.39 -7.45
N GLU A 628 2.36 23.97 -8.45
CA GLU A 628 1.18 23.38 -9.07
C GLU A 628 1.57 22.61 -10.33
N GLY A 629 0.82 21.56 -10.64
CA GLY A 629 1.03 20.72 -11.80
C GLY A 629 0.30 19.40 -11.67
N THR A 630 0.65 18.43 -12.48
CA THR A 630 0.00 17.11 -12.48
C THR A 630 1.01 15.98 -12.44
N ILE A 631 0.59 14.81 -11.92
CA ILE A 631 1.33 13.55 -12.05
C ILE A 631 0.40 12.45 -12.55
N THR A 632 0.97 11.46 -13.24
CA THR A 632 0.23 10.31 -13.77
C THR A 632 0.49 9.09 -12.90
N ASN A 633 -0.53 8.63 -12.17
CA ASN A 633 -0.39 7.56 -11.19
C ASN A 633 -0.51 6.14 -11.80
N MET A 634 -0.21 5.12 -11.00
CA MET A 634 -0.30 3.71 -11.39
C MET A 634 -1.72 3.24 -11.79
N ASN A 635 -2.76 4.04 -11.52
CA ASN A 635 -4.13 3.79 -12.01
C ASN A 635 -4.38 4.48 -13.37
N LYS A 636 -3.34 4.94 -14.04
CA LYS A 636 -3.40 5.67 -15.32
C LYS A 636 -4.22 6.96 -15.22
N ARG A 637 -4.20 7.59 -14.06
CA ARG A 637 -4.95 8.83 -13.81
C ARG A 637 -3.97 9.99 -13.67
N VAL A 638 -4.20 11.05 -14.44
CA VAL A 638 -3.57 12.34 -14.24
C VAL A 638 -4.26 13.01 -13.07
N VAL A 639 -3.52 13.29 -12.00
CA VAL A 639 -4.06 13.90 -10.78
C VAL A 639 -3.37 15.23 -10.49
N PRO A 640 -4.11 16.26 -10.04
CA PRO A 640 -3.52 17.56 -9.73
C PRO A 640 -2.73 17.53 -8.43
N LEU A 641 -1.65 18.31 -8.42
CA LEU A 641 -0.85 18.73 -7.28
C LEU A 641 -1.12 20.20 -7.02
N ASN A 642 -1.49 20.57 -5.82
CA ASN A 642 -1.64 21.97 -5.42
C ASN A 642 -0.49 22.35 -4.48
N ALA A 643 0.04 23.56 -4.66
CA ALA A 643 1.06 24.13 -3.80
C ALA A 643 0.51 24.36 -2.37
N ALA A 644 1.14 23.73 -1.40
CA ALA A 644 0.81 23.92 0.01
C ALA A 644 1.64 25.02 0.68
N LEU A 645 2.82 25.31 0.12
CA LEU A 645 3.78 26.23 0.66
C LEU A 645 4.21 27.26 -0.43
N ASP A 646 4.54 28.45 0.01
CA ASP A 646 5.08 29.50 -0.86
C ASP A 646 6.48 29.12 -1.38
N TYR A 647 6.76 29.55 -2.61
CA TYR A 647 8.08 29.45 -3.22
C TYR A 647 8.56 30.82 -3.72
N ASN A 648 9.80 31.18 -3.37
CA ASN A 648 10.35 32.51 -3.65
C ASN A 648 11.41 32.53 -4.77
N GLY A 649 11.56 31.44 -5.50
CA GLY A 649 12.53 31.28 -6.59
C GLY A 649 11.92 31.38 -7.98
N TYR A 650 12.66 30.85 -8.96
CA TYR A 650 12.23 30.66 -10.33
C TYR A 650 11.88 29.18 -10.58
N GLU A 651 10.90 28.96 -11.45
CA GLU A 651 10.45 27.63 -11.89
C GLU A 651 11.19 27.21 -13.19
N LEU A 652 11.04 25.95 -13.61
CA LEU A 652 11.55 25.50 -14.90
C LEU A 652 10.96 26.31 -16.06
N ASN A 653 9.70 26.73 -15.98
CA ASN A 653 9.06 27.57 -16.99
C ASN A 653 9.75 28.96 -17.15
N ASP A 654 10.35 29.51 -16.10
CA ASP A 654 11.14 30.74 -16.19
C ASP A 654 12.43 30.51 -16.99
N ILE A 655 13.09 29.37 -16.84
CA ILE A 655 14.23 28.98 -17.66
C ILE A 655 13.79 28.78 -19.12
N MET A 656 12.63 28.14 -19.34
CA MET A 656 12.04 28.00 -20.69
C MET A 656 11.74 29.38 -21.34
N ASN A 657 11.25 30.34 -20.54
CA ASN A 657 11.01 31.71 -21.01
C ASN A 657 12.32 32.42 -21.42
N GLU A 658 13.39 32.28 -20.63
CA GLU A 658 14.71 32.85 -20.96
C GLU A 658 15.28 32.23 -22.25
N LEU A 659 14.98 30.96 -22.51
CA LEU A 659 15.35 30.24 -23.74
C LEU A 659 14.42 30.54 -24.95
N GLY A 660 13.27 31.20 -24.72
CA GLY A 660 12.29 31.52 -25.75
C GLY A 660 11.26 30.43 -26.04
N PHE A 661 11.14 29.42 -25.20
CA PHE A 661 10.23 28.27 -25.35
C PHE A 661 9.13 28.22 -24.28
N GLY A 662 9.14 29.13 -23.30
CA GLY A 662 8.23 29.12 -22.17
C GLY A 662 6.81 29.57 -22.46
N LYS A 663 5.96 29.43 -21.45
CA LYS A 663 4.56 29.89 -21.43
C LYS A 663 4.36 30.95 -20.33
N GLY A 664 3.13 31.47 -20.16
CA GLY A 664 2.82 32.45 -19.11
C GLY A 664 3.09 31.88 -17.71
N LEU A 665 2.52 30.72 -17.40
CA LEU A 665 2.66 30.00 -16.13
C LEU A 665 3.05 28.55 -16.39
N THR A 666 3.61 27.89 -15.37
CA THR A 666 3.91 26.44 -15.41
C THR A 666 2.66 25.60 -15.70
N VAL A 667 1.52 25.95 -15.09
CA VAL A 667 0.24 25.23 -15.29
C VAL A 667 -0.36 25.43 -16.69
N ASP A 668 0.10 26.38 -17.48
CA ASP A 668 -0.32 26.51 -18.89
C ASP A 668 0.16 25.33 -19.77
N TRP A 669 1.12 24.57 -19.29
CA TRP A 669 1.60 23.35 -19.95
C TRP A 669 0.64 22.17 -19.79
N THR A 670 -0.25 22.18 -18.78
CA THR A 670 -1.22 21.10 -18.51
C THR A 670 -2.11 20.83 -19.72
N ALA A 671 -2.66 21.90 -20.33
CA ALA A 671 -3.49 21.79 -21.53
C ALA A 671 -2.70 21.38 -22.81
N CYS A 672 -1.38 21.35 -22.75
CA CYS A 672 -0.49 20.96 -23.84
C CYS A 672 0.04 19.56 -23.73
N LEU A 673 -0.33 18.78 -22.71
CA LEU A 673 0.05 17.38 -22.60
C LEU A 673 -0.36 16.58 -23.85
N PRO A 674 0.45 15.59 -24.31
CA PRO A 674 0.32 14.98 -25.64
C PRO A 674 -0.96 14.16 -25.77
N VAL A 675 -1.97 14.71 -26.46
CA VAL A 675 -3.28 14.07 -26.69
C VAL A 675 -3.11 12.80 -27.51
N GLU A 676 -2.16 12.76 -28.43
CA GLU A 676 -1.81 11.58 -29.23
C GLU A 676 -1.22 10.43 -28.40
N LYS A 677 -0.81 10.68 -27.14
CA LYS A 677 -0.37 9.68 -26.18
C LYS A 677 -1.46 9.36 -25.14
N GLY A 678 -2.69 9.88 -25.30
CA GLY A 678 -3.85 9.61 -24.45
C GLY A 678 -4.17 10.64 -23.38
N PHE A 679 -3.38 11.70 -23.26
CA PHE A 679 -3.69 12.82 -22.36
C PHE A 679 -4.87 13.65 -22.88
N GLN A 680 -5.43 14.50 -22.02
CA GLN A 680 -6.53 15.41 -22.39
C GLN A 680 -6.05 16.87 -22.37
N ALA A 681 -6.52 17.67 -23.33
CA ALA A 681 -6.26 19.10 -23.38
C ALA A 681 -7.21 19.84 -22.42
N VAL A 682 -6.93 19.78 -21.11
CA VAL A 682 -7.71 20.40 -20.04
C VAL A 682 -6.82 21.41 -19.32
N LEU A 683 -7.37 22.56 -18.95
CA LEU A 683 -6.64 23.55 -18.13
C LEU A 683 -6.49 23.01 -16.71
N PHE A 684 -5.42 23.37 -16.01
CA PHE A 684 -5.18 22.95 -14.64
C PHE A 684 -6.34 23.31 -13.71
N ASP A 685 -6.85 24.54 -13.78
CA ASP A 685 -7.97 25.02 -12.95
C ASP A 685 -9.30 24.30 -13.21
N ASP A 686 -9.45 23.62 -14.35
CA ASP A 686 -10.63 22.83 -14.67
C ASP A 686 -10.51 21.35 -14.19
N LEU A 687 -9.37 20.95 -13.62
CA LEU A 687 -9.17 19.61 -13.11
C LEU A 687 -9.89 19.44 -11.76
N PRO A 688 -10.86 18.50 -11.65
CA PRO A 688 -11.47 18.22 -10.37
C PRO A 688 -10.44 17.59 -9.40
N ASN A 689 -10.57 17.90 -8.11
CA ASN A 689 -9.71 17.36 -7.06
C ASN A 689 -10.54 16.97 -5.83
N GLU A 690 -11.53 16.11 -6.02
CA GLU A 690 -12.52 15.76 -5.01
C GLU A 690 -12.95 14.30 -5.10
N PHE A 691 -13.76 13.86 -4.14
CA PHE A 691 -14.53 12.63 -4.18
C PHE A 691 -16.02 12.97 -4.27
N THR A 692 -16.77 12.16 -5.01
CA THR A 692 -18.23 12.28 -5.05
C THR A 692 -18.87 11.78 -3.75
N ASN A 693 -20.15 12.11 -3.52
CA ASN A 693 -20.87 11.71 -2.30
C ASN A 693 -20.96 10.18 -2.12
N ASP A 694 -20.85 9.41 -3.19
CA ASP A 694 -20.76 7.94 -3.17
C ASP A 694 -19.32 7.42 -3.06
N MET A 695 -18.39 8.29 -2.68
CA MET A 695 -16.97 8.00 -2.48
C MET A 695 -16.24 7.52 -3.75
N GLN A 696 -16.68 7.94 -4.92
CA GLN A 696 -15.94 7.75 -6.16
C GLN A 696 -14.91 8.87 -6.36
N GLU A 697 -13.74 8.49 -6.86
CA GLU A 697 -12.68 9.44 -7.17
C GLU A 697 -13.05 10.29 -8.39
N ASN A 698 -13.06 11.60 -8.20
CA ASN A 698 -13.26 12.59 -9.25
C ASN A 698 -12.05 13.52 -9.40
N ARG A 699 -10.83 13.02 -9.08
CA ARG A 699 -9.58 13.78 -9.24
C ARG A 699 -9.07 13.66 -10.66
N GLY A 700 -8.79 14.80 -11.31
CA GLY A 700 -8.24 14.81 -12.66
C GLY A 700 -9.02 13.94 -13.65
N TYR A 701 -8.30 13.20 -14.50
CA TYR A 701 -8.90 12.31 -15.52
C TYR A 701 -8.07 11.05 -15.73
N VAL A 702 -8.70 10.02 -16.29
CA VAL A 702 -8.01 8.78 -16.69
C VAL A 702 -7.44 8.98 -18.10
N VAL A 703 -6.17 8.62 -18.28
CA VAL A 703 -5.50 8.63 -19.60
C VAL A 703 -6.17 7.61 -20.52
N ALA A 704 -6.43 7.99 -21.76
CA ALA A 704 -7.01 7.09 -22.76
C ALA A 704 -6.02 5.98 -23.14
N ASN A 705 -6.47 4.73 -23.03
CA ASN A 705 -5.67 3.57 -23.47
C ASN A 705 -5.83 3.40 -24.98
N LEU A 706 -4.93 4.00 -25.74
CA LEU A 706 -5.00 4.04 -27.20
C LEU A 706 -4.65 2.68 -27.82
N PRO A 707 -5.27 2.31 -28.96
CA PRO A 707 -4.89 1.11 -29.70
C PRO A 707 -3.48 1.27 -30.30
N VAL A 708 -2.72 0.18 -30.31
CA VAL A 708 -1.39 0.06 -30.90
C VAL A 708 -1.43 -1.09 -31.91
N GLU A 709 -0.70 -0.98 -33.01
CA GLU A 709 -0.55 -2.06 -33.96
C GLU A 709 0.15 -3.27 -33.29
N ILE A 710 -0.48 -4.44 -33.42
CA ILE A 710 0.04 -5.67 -32.81
C ILE A 710 1.21 -6.18 -33.63
N GLU A 711 2.35 -6.40 -33.02
CA GLU A 711 3.48 -7.12 -33.60
C GLU A 711 3.37 -8.63 -33.27
N GLU A 712 3.88 -9.48 -34.17
CA GLU A 712 3.93 -10.94 -33.94
C GLU A 712 4.77 -11.22 -32.69
N ILE A 713 4.20 -11.92 -31.70
CA ILE A 713 4.87 -12.25 -30.47
C ILE A 713 5.81 -13.42 -30.70
N LYS A 714 7.11 -13.18 -30.59
CA LYS A 714 8.14 -14.20 -30.59
C LYS A 714 9.01 -14.01 -29.35
N LEU A 715 9.16 -15.07 -28.57
CA LEU A 715 10.09 -15.06 -27.44
C LEU A 715 11.53 -15.21 -27.93
N ASP A 716 12.44 -14.51 -27.27
CA ASP A 716 13.87 -14.79 -27.36
C ASP A 716 14.17 -16.06 -26.54
N GLU A 717 15.38 -16.62 -26.68
CA GLU A 717 15.81 -17.80 -25.90
C GLU A 717 15.70 -17.52 -24.39
N LEU A 718 15.05 -18.44 -23.66
CA LEU A 718 14.87 -18.30 -22.21
C LEU A 718 16.20 -18.42 -21.48
N SER A 719 16.40 -17.61 -20.47
CA SER A 719 17.61 -17.68 -19.65
C SER A 719 17.57 -18.90 -18.74
N ASP A 720 18.57 -19.77 -18.83
CA ASP A 720 18.72 -20.96 -17.97
C ASP A 720 19.73 -20.76 -16.82
N ALA A 721 20.32 -19.59 -16.71
CA ALA A 721 21.38 -19.31 -15.75
C ALA A 721 20.89 -18.33 -14.66
N PRO A 722 20.23 -18.82 -13.59
CA PRO A 722 19.93 -17.96 -12.45
C PRO A 722 21.22 -17.45 -11.81
N LEU A 723 21.16 -16.27 -11.18
CA LEU A 723 22.30 -15.72 -10.47
C LEU A 723 22.66 -16.60 -9.26
N GLU A 724 23.97 -16.88 -9.09
CA GLU A 724 24.50 -17.68 -7.99
C GLU A 724 25.63 -16.95 -7.27
N GLY A 725 25.81 -17.22 -5.97
CA GLY A 725 26.81 -16.60 -5.11
C GLY A 725 26.23 -15.54 -4.20
N ASP A 726 27.05 -14.56 -3.80
CA ASP A 726 26.55 -13.38 -3.07
C ASP A 726 25.76 -12.48 -4.02
N ILE A 727 24.52 -12.20 -3.69
CA ILE A 727 23.61 -11.40 -4.50
C ILE A 727 23.19 -10.17 -3.74
N ALA A 728 23.33 -9.01 -4.37
CA ALA A 728 22.74 -7.76 -3.93
C ALA A 728 21.45 -7.49 -4.69
N TYR A 729 20.46 -6.98 -3.99
CA TYR A 729 19.18 -6.53 -4.51
C TYR A 729 19.02 -5.03 -4.28
N ARG A 730 18.73 -4.26 -5.34
CA ARG A 730 18.47 -2.83 -5.25
C ARG A 730 17.08 -2.58 -4.69
N CYS A 731 17.02 -2.20 -3.42
CA CYS A 731 15.75 -2.01 -2.72
C CYS A 731 15.90 -0.99 -1.58
N ASN A 732 15.04 0.00 -1.55
CA ASN A 732 14.99 0.97 -0.47
C ASN A 732 14.36 0.40 0.80
N PRO A 733 14.80 0.83 1.99
CA PRO A 733 14.07 0.55 3.21
C PRO A 733 12.68 1.16 3.15
N GLN A 734 11.78 0.62 3.94
CA GLN A 734 10.40 1.09 3.98
C GLN A 734 10.33 2.59 4.31
N ARG A 735 9.48 3.34 3.64
CA ARG A 735 9.28 4.80 3.74
C ARG A 735 10.31 5.66 2.99
N GLN A 736 11.39 5.08 2.49
CA GLN A 736 12.36 5.81 1.69
C GLN A 736 12.13 5.54 0.19
N PHE A 737 12.16 6.57 -0.63
CA PHE A 737 11.91 6.46 -2.07
C PHE A 737 12.99 7.18 -2.90
N ASN A 738 13.47 8.33 -2.41
CA ASN A 738 14.39 9.22 -3.11
C ASN A 738 15.00 10.24 -2.11
N ASP A 739 15.79 11.18 -2.60
CA ASP A 739 16.41 12.26 -1.81
C ASP A 739 15.38 13.14 -1.08
N PHE A 740 14.13 13.28 -1.60
CA PHE A 740 13.09 14.06 -0.94
C PHE A 740 12.61 13.36 0.35
N SER A 741 12.47 12.05 0.31
CA SER A 741 12.18 11.28 1.51
C SER A 741 13.36 11.22 2.48
N ASP A 742 14.62 11.29 2.00
CA ASP A 742 15.82 11.38 2.85
C ASP A 742 15.92 12.74 3.55
N LYS A 743 15.46 13.83 2.92
CA LYS A 743 15.40 15.16 3.54
C LYS A 743 14.38 15.23 4.68
N ALA A 744 13.28 14.47 4.62
CA ALA A 744 12.21 14.49 5.61
C ALA A 744 12.66 13.92 6.97
N HIS A 745 12.62 14.72 8.03
CA HIS A 745 13.22 14.36 9.32
C HIS A 745 12.46 13.30 10.12
N GLN A 746 11.16 13.13 9.88
CA GLN A 746 10.32 12.20 10.65
C GLN A 746 10.43 10.74 10.17
N ILE A 747 10.90 10.52 8.93
CA ILE A 747 10.94 9.20 8.29
C ILE A 747 12.35 8.72 7.95
N PHE A 748 13.34 9.30 8.58
CA PHE A 748 14.76 9.00 8.33
C PHE A 748 15.07 7.51 8.49
N GLU A 749 15.75 6.95 7.48
CA GLU A 749 16.36 5.62 7.50
C GLU A 749 17.82 5.73 7.10
N LYS A 750 18.64 4.77 7.52
CA LYS A 750 20.07 4.77 7.19
C LYS A 750 20.29 4.34 5.74
N PHE A 751 21.28 4.96 5.08
CA PHE A 751 21.82 4.40 3.85
C PHE A 751 22.82 3.30 4.23
N ALA A 752 22.39 2.04 4.19
CA ALA A 752 23.10 0.88 4.72
C ALA A 752 22.82 -0.35 3.84
N LEU A 753 23.64 -1.37 3.99
CA LEU A 753 23.33 -2.70 3.49
C LEU A 753 22.37 -3.38 4.48
N TYR A 754 21.18 -3.73 4.01
CA TYR A 754 20.20 -4.44 4.82
C TYR A 754 20.25 -5.95 4.56
N ALA A 755 20.18 -6.75 5.61
CA ALA A 755 20.25 -8.20 5.51
C ALA A 755 19.36 -8.88 6.57
N SER A 756 19.07 -10.17 6.37
CA SER A 756 18.47 -11.01 7.40
C SER A 756 19.38 -11.06 8.62
N LYS A 757 18.83 -11.37 9.79
CA LYS A 757 19.60 -11.42 11.04
C LYS A 757 20.82 -12.35 10.93
N GLU A 758 20.61 -13.57 10.40
CA GLU A 758 21.66 -14.58 10.25
C GLU A 758 22.75 -14.08 9.28
N ARG A 759 22.33 -13.46 8.18
CA ARG A 759 23.27 -12.92 7.18
C ARG A 759 24.05 -11.74 7.75
N ALA A 760 23.40 -10.78 8.42
CA ALA A 760 24.04 -9.62 9.03
C ALA A 760 25.09 -10.03 10.09
N GLU A 761 24.75 -11.00 10.97
CA GLU A 761 25.71 -11.54 11.95
C GLU A 761 26.96 -12.13 11.28
N SER A 762 26.80 -12.71 10.07
CA SER A 762 27.92 -13.23 9.29
C SER A 762 28.78 -12.14 8.66
N LEU A 763 28.22 -10.97 8.37
CA LEU A 763 28.88 -9.84 7.69
C LEU A 763 29.63 -8.90 8.64
N GLY A 764 29.17 -8.73 9.89
CA GLY A 764 29.70 -7.76 10.86
C GLY A 764 29.12 -6.36 10.65
N ASP A 765 29.77 -5.32 11.23
CA ASP A 765 29.22 -3.97 11.31
C ASP A 765 29.39 -3.15 10.02
N TRP A 766 30.45 -3.42 9.24
CA TRP A 766 30.78 -2.71 8.00
C TRP A 766 31.28 -3.66 6.93
N VAL A 767 30.89 -3.40 5.69
CA VAL A 767 31.26 -4.20 4.53
C VAL A 767 31.67 -3.33 3.36
N LYS A 768 32.56 -3.89 2.52
CA LYS A 768 32.82 -3.44 1.17
C LYS A 768 32.14 -4.39 0.19
N VAL A 769 31.25 -3.83 -0.64
CA VAL A 769 30.56 -4.54 -1.71
C VAL A 769 31.21 -4.18 -3.04
N LEU A 770 31.63 -5.17 -3.79
CA LEU A 770 32.24 -5.01 -5.12
C LEU A 770 31.37 -5.67 -6.17
N PHE A 771 31.00 -4.92 -7.20
CA PHE A 771 30.24 -5.39 -8.35
C PHE A 771 31.18 -5.97 -9.42
N GLU A 772 30.66 -6.79 -10.33
CA GLU A 772 31.48 -7.47 -11.35
C GLU A 772 32.18 -6.52 -12.33
N ASP A 773 31.61 -5.33 -12.56
CA ASP A 773 32.19 -4.26 -13.38
C ASP A 773 33.35 -3.49 -12.70
N GLY A 774 33.61 -3.80 -11.41
CA GLY A 774 34.66 -3.17 -10.61
C GLY A 774 34.21 -1.97 -9.80
N GLY A 775 32.96 -1.52 -9.93
CA GLY A 775 32.36 -0.53 -9.06
C GLY A 775 32.12 -1.08 -7.65
N GLY A 776 32.03 -0.23 -6.64
CA GLY A 776 31.82 -0.70 -5.27
C GLY A 776 31.38 0.35 -4.28
N LEU A 777 30.84 -0.12 -3.16
CA LEU A 777 30.32 0.68 -2.03
C LEU A 777 30.92 0.18 -0.73
N GLU A 778 31.17 1.09 0.21
CA GLU A 778 31.44 0.75 1.62
C GLU A 778 30.22 1.19 2.45
N LEU A 779 29.59 0.23 3.13
CA LEU A 779 28.29 0.42 3.79
C LEU A 779 28.30 -0.15 5.20
N PRO A 780 27.64 0.50 6.16
CA PRO A 780 27.28 -0.14 7.42
C PRO A 780 26.26 -1.24 7.15
N VAL A 781 26.21 -2.25 8.02
CA VAL A 781 25.26 -3.35 7.93
C VAL A 781 24.13 -3.12 8.93
N GLU A 782 22.89 -3.19 8.47
CA GLU A 782 21.68 -3.11 9.28
C GLU A 782 20.85 -4.40 9.14
N VAL A 783 20.27 -4.82 10.26
CA VAL A 783 19.39 -6.00 10.28
C VAL A 783 17.95 -5.59 9.90
N ASP A 784 17.38 -6.24 8.90
CA ASP A 784 15.92 -6.24 8.71
C ASP A 784 15.34 -7.61 9.11
N GLU A 785 14.71 -7.70 10.29
CA GLU A 785 14.11 -8.94 10.81
C GLU A 785 12.93 -9.45 9.97
N ARG A 786 12.50 -8.68 8.96
CA ARG A 786 11.35 -9.01 8.11
C ARG A 786 11.73 -9.72 6.82
N ILE A 787 13.03 -9.81 6.51
CA ILE A 787 13.53 -10.57 5.36
C ILE A 787 14.19 -11.88 5.81
N THR A 788 14.20 -12.85 4.92
CA THR A 788 14.86 -14.15 5.10
C THR A 788 15.79 -14.44 3.93
N GLY A 789 16.74 -15.37 4.13
CA GLY A 789 17.70 -15.77 3.12
C GLY A 789 18.99 -14.95 3.12
N ASP A 790 19.80 -15.16 2.08
CA ASP A 790 21.18 -14.67 1.97
C ASP A 790 21.34 -13.42 1.10
N ILE A 791 20.28 -13.03 0.34
CA ILE A 791 20.28 -11.84 -0.51
C ILE A 791 20.37 -10.59 0.37
N VAL A 792 21.28 -9.68 0.03
CA VAL A 792 21.43 -8.40 0.74
C VAL A 792 20.77 -7.28 -0.04
N GLU A 793 20.23 -6.27 0.65
CA GLU A 793 19.56 -5.13 0.03
C GLU A 793 20.41 -3.88 0.09
N ILE A 794 20.51 -3.18 -1.03
CA ILE A 794 21.23 -1.90 -1.16
C ILE A 794 20.24 -0.84 -1.62
N PRO A 795 20.04 0.24 -0.83
CA PRO A 795 19.11 1.32 -1.18
C PRO A 795 19.63 2.20 -2.31
N ASP A 796 18.70 2.84 -3.03
CA ASP A 796 18.98 3.80 -4.11
C ASP A 796 18.44 5.22 -3.83
N PHE A 797 17.99 5.50 -2.62
CA PHE A 797 17.31 6.77 -2.31
C PHE A 797 18.21 8.00 -2.25
N LYS A 798 19.53 7.84 -2.41
CA LYS A 798 20.50 8.95 -2.50
C LYS A 798 21.04 9.04 -3.92
N ALA A 799 20.65 10.11 -4.63
CA ALA A 799 21.03 10.31 -6.02
C ALA A 799 22.55 10.43 -6.23
N ASP A 800 23.29 10.97 -5.25
CA ASP A 800 24.75 11.14 -5.29
C ASP A 800 25.54 9.83 -5.19
N MET A 801 24.91 8.69 -4.90
CA MET A 801 25.55 7.39 -4.78
C MET A 801 25.56 6.56 -6.08
N ASP A 802 24.88 7.00 -7.13
CA ASP A 802 24.73 6.33 -8.45
C ASP A 802 24.55 4.81 -8.41
N VAL A 803 23.69 4.35 -7.52
CA VAL A 803 23.41 2.91 -7.35
C VAL A 803 22.83 2.29 -8.63
N TYR A 804 22.07 3.07 -9.42
CA TYR A 804 21.57 2.60 -10.72
C TYR A 804 22.71 2.24 -11.69
N GLY A 805 23.78 3.01 -11.72
CA GLY A 805 24.96 2.69 -12.52
C GLY A 805 25.63 1.39 -12.12
N LEU A 806 25.69 1.08 -10.81
CA LEU A 806 26.28 -0.16 -10.29
C LEU A 806 25.46 -1.42 -10.64
N PHE A 807 24.12 -1.31 -10.65
CA PHE A 807 23.23 -2.44 -10.98
C PHE A 807 22.93 -2.57 -12.49
N GLY A 808 23.22 -1.53 -13.26
CA GLY A 808 22.91 -1.50 -14.69
C GLY A 808 21.40 -1.63 -14.96
N LYS A 809 21.04 -2.50 -15.90
CA LYS A 809 19.62 -2.75 -16.26
C LYS A 809 18.89 -3.69 -15.30
N ASN A 810 19.60 -4.26 -14.30
CA ASN A 810 19.05 -5.26 -13.41
C ASN A 810 18.72 -4.69 -12.04
N ARG A 811 17.84 -5.35 -11.30
CA ARG A 811 17.58 -5.09 -9.89
C ARG A 811 18.36 -6.00 -8.96
N TYR A 812 18.89 -7.10 -9.50
CA TYR A 812 19.79 -8.06 -8.84
C TYR A 812 21.17 -8.00 -9.48
N ALA A 813 22.20 -8.05 -8.66
CA ALA A 813 23.57 -8.10 -9.12
C ALA A 813 24.38 -9.11 -8.31
N LYS A 814 25.24 -9.84 -8.99
CA LYS A 814 26.24 -10.66 -8.33
C LYS A 814 27.36 -9.76 -7.79
N VAL A 815 27.73 -9.96 -6.53
CA VAL A 815 28.68 -9.12 -5.82
C VAL A 815 29.69 -9.96 -5.04
N THR A 816 30.78 -9.31 -4.64
CA THR A 816 31.71 -9.84 -3.64
C THR A 816 31.63 -8.98 -2.40
N ILE A 817 31.29 -9.57 -1.26
CA ILE A 817 31.14 -8.85 0.01
C ILE A 817 32.31 -9.21 0.94
N THR A 818 33.04 -8.20 1.40
CA THR A 818 34.15 -8.36 2.31
C THR A 818 33.97 -7.49 3.56
N LYS A 819 34.32 -8.03 4.73
CA LYS A 819 34.30 -7.27 5.99
C LYS A 819 35.37 -6.19 5.96
N VAL A 820 35.06 -5.02 6.50
CA VAL A 820 35.99 -3.89 6.67
C VAL A 820 36.50 -3.84 8.09
#